data_2fc5dedba1dc62d9e8d4c870e28506b9
#
_entry.id   2fc5dedba1dc62d9e8d4c870e28506b9
#
_cell.length_a   1.000
_cell.length_b   1.000
_cell.length_c   1.000
_cell.angle_alpha   90.00
_cell.angle_beta   90.00
_cell.angle_gamma   90.00
#
_symmetry.space_group_name_H-M   'P 1'
#
loop_
_entity.id
_entity.type
_entity.pdbx_description
1 polymer ?
#
loop_
_entity_poly.entity_id
_entity_poly.type
_entity_poly.pdbx_seq_one_letter_code
_entity_poly.pdbx_strand_id
1 'polypeptide(L)'
;MHYVKFPAHDYEAAGATLVNASRVWTDSDIVLKVRPPRLRSTTLSPNNYIQGFREGGVIISMLQPNLDRNKPIIDSYQQKKLTSFAMDMIPRITRAQSFDVLSSMANIAGYKAVLEASNHFGRYMTGQTTAAGKVPPCKVLVIGAGVAGLSAIATARRMGAIVRGFDTRAAVREQVQSLGAEFIEVDMKEEGSGGGGYAKTMSKEFIEAEMRLFAQQCREVDIVVTTALIPGKPAPTLITEEMVEMMKPGSVIVDLAAESGGNCEATVPGELTNHKGVTVIGYTDLPSRLPTQSSTLYSNNIVKYLLSISPKDGHFGVDLNDEVVRRSIVTHIGELLPTLPPVAPPAPAPKPAEAPKEAEVVALTPWQKATREVAAVTGGMGTALALGKATGPLFMSNFFTFSLAGLIGYRVVWGVTPALHSPLMSVTNAISGMVGIGGFFIMGGGYLPQTLPQVLGATSVLLAFVNVSGGFVITKRMLDMFRRPTDPPEYPWLYAVPGVLFGGGYLMAASTGMAGLVQAGYLASSLLCIGSLTGLASQTTARTGNLMGMLGVGSGVLASLSALGFAPEALVQCLGLAGAGSIIGGLLGRRIGPTELPQMVAALHSVVGLAAVLTSIGSIMAAVNHLDMLHMVTGYLGVLVGGVTFTGSIVAFMKLSGRMSSRPTILPGRHLVNVGLLTGNVATMGAFIAGAPGAPAIAATCLAANTAMSFAKGFTTTAAIGGADMPVVITVLNAYSGFALVAEGFMLNSPILTTVGSLIGVSGSILSYIMCVAMNRSLTNVLFGGISAPVTTDRKVEGEITQTTVDETAVALKEAQKVVIVVGYGMAVAKAQYPIAEMVSFLRSQGAEVKFAIHPVAGRMPGQCNVLLAEASVPYDIVLEMDEINEEGFEDVDLTIVIGANDTVNPIALEKDR
;
A
#
# COMPACT_ATOMS: atom_id res chain seq x y z
N MET A 1 -23.13 -38.71 4.26
CA MET A 1 -23.49 -37.78 5.34
C MET A 1 -22.56 -37.87 6.57
N HIS A 2 -21.94 -39.00 6.93
CA HIS A 2 -21.08 -39.09 8.13
C HIS A 2 -19.82 -38.22 8.13
N TYR A 3 -19.36 -37.73 6.99
CA TYR A 3 -18.14 -36.91 6.87
C TYR A 3 -18.41 -35.41 6.68
N VAL A 4 -19.67 -35.01 6.51
CA VAL A 4 -20.09 -33.62 6.36
C VAL A 4 -20.71 -33.16 7.68
N LYS A 5 -20.30 -32.02 8.22
CA LYS A 5 -20.78 -31.50 9.51
C LYS A 5 -22.22 -30.93 9.46
N PHE A 6 -23.09 -31.47 8.62
CA PHE A 6 -24.49 -31.06 8.52
C PHE A 6 -25.38 -32.27 8.81
N PRO A 7 -25.78 -32.49 10.06
CA PRO A 7 -26.64 -33.59 10.45
C PRO A 7 -28.08 -33.36 9.96
N ALA A 8 -28.87 -34.45 9.90
CA ALA A 8 -30.23 -34.41 9.41
C ALA A 8 -31.14 -33.42 10.13
N HIS A 9 -30.97 -33.27 11.44
CA HIS A 9 -31.77 -32.35 12.26
C HIS A 9 -31.56 -30.86 11.90
N ASP A 10 -30.39 -30.47 11.36
CA ASP A 10 -30.18 -29.09 10.92
C ASP A 10 -31.04 -28.76 9.69
N TYR A 11 -31.20 -29.73 8.78
CA TYR A 11 -32.08 -29.57 7.63
C TYR A 11 -33.56 -29.49 8.05
N GLU A 12 -33.96 -30.30 9.04
CA GLU A 12 -35.34 -30.24 9.58
C GLU A 12 -35.61 -28.95 10.30
N ALA A 13 -34.60 -28.43 11.06
CA ALA A 13 -34.69 -27.14 11.74
C ALA A 13 -34.78 -25.95 10.75
N ALA A 14 -34.16 -26.10 9.56
CA ALA A 14 -34.27 -25.14 8.46
C ALA A 14 -35.58 -25.29 7.65
N GLY A 15 -36.50 -26.17 8.03
CA GLY A 15 -37.77 -26.36 7.36
C GLY A 15 -37.79 -27.42 6.24
N ALA A 16 -36.72 -28.18 6.06
CA ALA A 16 -36.68 -29.26 5.07
C ALA A 16 -37.36 -30.52 5.56
N THR A 17 -38.02 -31.23 4.67
CA THR A 17 -38.62 -32.56 4.99
C THR A 17 -37.67 -33.66 4.52
N LEU A 18 -37.25 -34.53 5.44
CA LEU A 18 -36.40 -35.68 5.10
C LEU A 18 -37.25 -36.79 4.49
N VAL A 19 -36.93 -37.15 3.26
CA VAL A 19 -37.62 -38.22 2.53
C VAL A 19 -36.61 -39.19 1.91
N ASN A 20 -37.07 -40.37 1.51
CA ASN A 20 -36.22 -41.32 0.81
C ASN A 20 -35.89 -40.83 -0.63
N ALA A 21 -34.82 -41.36 -1.23
CA ALA A 21 -34.37 -40.95 -2.54
C ALA A 21 -35.45 -41.10 -3.65
N SER A 22 -36.32 -42.10 -3.60
CA SER A 22 -37.38 -42.30 -4.59
C SER A 22 -38.38 -41.13 -4.58
N ARG A 23 -38.81 -40.69 -3.41
CA ARG A 23 -39.71 -39.53 -3.29
C ARG A 23 -39.11 -38.25 -3.74
N VAL A 24 -37.77 -38.04 -3.56
CA VAL A 24 -37.07 -36.88 -4.12
C VAL A 24 -37.23 -36.83 -5.64
N TRP A 25 -37.15 -37.98 -6.29
CA TRP A 25 -37.23 -38.03 -7.75
C TRP A 25 -38.67 -37.90 -8.29
N THR A 26 -39.64 -38.41 -7.57
CA THR A 26 -41.05 -38.40 -8.01
C THR A 26 -41.77 -37.10 -7.66
N ASP A 27 -41.48 -36.53 -6.52
CA ASP A 27 -42.27 -35.45 -5.91
C ASP A 27 -41.69 -34.04 -6.13
N SER A 28 -40.38 -33.94 -6.50
CA SER A 28 -39.73 -32.65 -6.66
C SER A 28 -39.88 -32.09 -8.08
N ASP A 29 -40.17 -30.80 -8.19
CA ASP A 29 -40.16 -30.05 -9.45
C ASP A 29 -38.75 -29.76 -9.93
N ILE A 30 -37.82 -29.43 -8.99
CA ILE A 30 -36.42 -29.13 -9.27
C ILE A 30 -35.54 -30.00 -8.37
N VAL A 31 -34.60 -30.70 -8.97
CA VAL A 31 -33.62 -31.54 -8.24
C VAL A 31 -32.24 -30.94 -8.38
N LEU A 32 -31.63 -30.58 -7.24
CA LEU A 32 -30.24 -30.12 -7.15
C LEU A 32 -29.32 -31.29 -6.76
N LYS A 33 -28.27 -31.54 -7.50
CA LYS A 33 -27.37 -32.66 -7.23
C LYS A 33 -25.93 -32.33 -7.62
N VAL A 34 -24.96 -32.91 -6.92
CA VAL A 34 -23.53 -32.69 -7.25
C VAL A 34 -23.19 -33.30 -8.61
N ARG A 35 -23.34 -34.60 -8.75
CA ARG A 35 -23.11 -35.32 -10.03
C ARG A 35 -24.43 -35.93 -10.54
N PRO A 36 -24.60 -36.16 -11.86
CA PRO A 36 -25.80 -36.80 -12.39
C PRO A 36 -26.03 -38.21 -11.79
N PRO A 37 -27.25 -38.73 -11.82
CA PRO A 37 -27.57 -40.10 -11.35
C PRO A 37 -26.82 -41.12 -12.22
N ARG A 38 -26.25 -42.16 -11.62
CA ARG A 38 -25.59 -43.24 -12.35
C ARG A 38 -26.64 -44.20 -12.99
N LEU A 39 -26.46 -44.50 -14.27
CA LEU A 39 -27.16 -45.57 -14.92
C LEU A 39 -26.56 -46.92 -14.44
N ARG A 40 -27.27 -47.69 -13.66
CA ARG A 40 -26.83 -49.05 -13.31
C ARG A 40 -27.24 -50.02 -14.40
N SER A 41 -26.26 -50.71 -14.97
CA SER A 41 -26.42 -51.68 -16.07
C SER A 41 -26.82 -53.10 -15.60
N THR A 42 -27.27 -53.34 -14.37
CA THR A 42 -27.62 -54.67 -13.89
C THR A 42 -29.14 -54.79 -13.66
N THR A 43 -29.72 -55.77 -14.34
CA THR A 43 -31.13 -56.16 -14.33
C THR A 43 -31.70 -56.60 -12.97
N LEU A 44 -30.96 -56.47 -11.86
CA LEU A 44 -31.31 -56.93 -10.54
C LEU A 44 -31.52 -55.82 -9.49
N SER A 45 -31.51 -54.56 -9.88
CA SER A 45 -31.82 -53.48 -8.91
C SER A 45 -32.96 -52.60 -9.46
N PRO A 46 -34.11 -52.48 -8.77
CA PRO A 46 -35.27 -51.73 -9.24
C PRO A 46 -35.11 -50.21 -9.20
N ASN A 47 -33.91 -49.70 -9.02
CA ASN A 47 -33.61 -48.30 -8.84
C ASN A 47 -32.90 -47.71 -10.04
N ASN A 48 -33.53 -47.67 -11.21
CA ASN A 48 -33.17 -46.76 -12.28
C ASN A 48 -33.74 -45.37 -11.88
N TYR A 49 -32.96 -44.59 -11.15
CA TYR A 49 -33.38 -43.33 -10.58
C TYR A 49 -33.95 -42.35 -11.64
N ILE A 50 -33.54 -42.45 -12.90
CA ILE A 50 -34.01 -41.59 -13.98
C ILE A 50 -35.47 -41.96 -14.37
N GLN A 51 -35.85 -43.23 -14.28
CA GLN A 51 -37.24 -43.65 -14.57
C GLN A 51 -38.25 -43.13 -13.56
N GLY A 52 -37.77 -42.85 -12.31
CA GLY A 52 -38.58 -42.22 -11.27
C GLY A 52 -38.83 -40.73 -11.38
N PHE A 53 -38.11 -40.04 -12.27
CA PHE A 53 -38.31 -38.59 -12.44
C PHE A 53 -39.69 -38.25 -12.95
N ARG A 54 -40.27 -37.19 -12.40
CA ARG A 54 -41.46 -36.56 -12.90
C ARG A 54 -41.19 -36.05 -14.34
N GLU A 55 -42.10 -36.36 -15.27
CA GLU A 55 -42.01 -35.86 -16.64
C GLU A 55 -42.07 -34.33 -16.64
N GLY A 56 -41.14 -33.69 -17.37
CA GLY A 56 -41.02 -32.23 -17.41
C GLY A 56 -40.29 -31.60 -16.22
N GLY A 57 -39.76 -32.38 -15.29
CA GLY A 57 -39.00 -31.89 -14.14
C GLY A 57 -37.65 -31.25 -14.52
N VAL A 58 -37.03 -30.54 -13.58
CA VAL A 58 -35.75 -29.83 -13.77
C VAL A 58 -34.65 -30.50 -12.97
N ILE A 59 -33.45 -30.63 -13.55
CA ILE A 59 -32.25 -31.11 -12.83
C ILE A 59 -31.09 -30.18 -13.05
N ILE A 60 -30.45 -29.79 -11.96
CA ILE A 60 -29.21 -28.96 -11.99
C ILE A 60 -28.08 -29.77 -11.35
N SER A 61 -27.01 -30.01 -12.12
CA SER A 61 -25.86 -30.82 -11.64
C SER A 61 -24.62 -30.59 -12.47
N MET A 62 -23.46 -31.09 -12.03
CA MET A 62 -22.24 -31.18 -12.86
C MET A 62 -22.40 -32.36 -13.84
N LEU A 63 -22.97 -32.10 -15.00
CA LEU A 63 -23.36 -33.12 -15.96
C LEU A 63 -22.22 -33.58 -16.87
N GLN A 64 -21.25 -32.68 -17.18
CA GLN A 64 -20.15 -32.93 -18.12
C GLN A 64 -20.64 -33.47 -19.47
N PRO A 65 -21.50 -32.76 -20.22
CA PRO A 65 -22.17 -33.28 -21.42
C PRO A 65 -21.21 -33.62 -22.55
N ASN A 66 -20.00 -33.05 -22.55
CA ASN A 66 -18.99 -33.30 -23.57
C ASN A 66 -18.28 -34.68 -23.44
N LEU A 67 -18.52 -35.40 -22.35
CA LEU A 67 -17.95 -36.75 -22.13
C LEU A 67 -18.87 -37.83 -22.69
N ASP A 68 -18.36 -38.69 -23.54
CA ASP A 68 -19.13 -39.79 -24.16
C ASP A 68 -19.81 -40.69 -23.14
N ARG A 69 -19.19 -40.91 -21.98
CA ARG A 69 -19.75 -41.70 -20.88
C ARG A 69 -21.09 -41.17 -20.35
N ASN A 70 -21.39 -39.89 -20.54
CA ASN A 70 -22.60 -39.22 -20.03
C ASN A 70 -23.70 -39.10 -21.08
N LYS A 71 -23.43 -39.43 -22.37
CA LYS A 71 -24.45 -39.42 -23.42
C LYS A 71 -25.70 -40.25 -23.08
N PRO A 72 -25.60 -41.50 -22.56
CA PRO A 72 -26.79 -42.29 -22.19
C PRO A 72 -27.64 -41.64 -21.09
N ILE A 73 -27.05 -40.82 -20.23
CA ILE A 73 -27.77 -40.04 -19.22
C ILE A 73 -28.58 -38.95 -19.89
N ILE A 74 -27.97 -38.25 -20.85
CA ILE A 74 -28.62 -37.17 -21.61
C ILE A 74 -29.79 -37.73 -22.43
N ASP A 75 -29.59 -38.88 -23.12
CA ASP A 75 -30.65 -39.58 -23.85
C ASP A 75 -31.84 -39.93 -22.94
N SER A 76 -31.56 -40.35 -21.72
CA SER A 76 -32.59 -40.63 -20.72
C SER A 76 -33.34 -39.38 -20.25
N TYR A 77 -32.66 -38.25 -20.19
CA TYR A 77 -33.28 -36.96 -19.87
C TYR A 77 -34.20 -36.48 -21.02
N GLN A 78 -33.78 -36.68 -22.28
CA GLN A 78 -34.64 -36.42 -23.45
C GLN A 78 -35.91 -37.26 -23.42
N GLN A 79 -35.80 -38.58 -23.18
CA GLN A 79 -36.95 -39.49 -23.11
C GLN A 79 -37.96 -39.08 -22.05
N LYS A 80 -37.49 -38.53 -20.92
CA LYS A 80 -38.33 -38.05 -19.80
C LYS A 80 -38.76 -36.60 -19.93
N LYS A 81 -38.45 -35.95 -21.04
CA LYS A 81 -38.73 -34.53 -21.30
C LYS A 81 -38.20 -33.59 -20.20
N LEU A 82 -37.03 -33.93 -19.58
CA LEU A 82 -36.46 -33.14 -18.52
C LEU A 82 -35.78 -31.89 -19.07
N THR A 83 -35.76 -30.82 -18.24
CA THR A 83 -34.87 -29.66 -18.44
C THR A 83 -33.64 -29.85 -17.58
N SER A 84 -32.46 -29.89 -18.18
CA SER A 84 -31.20 -30.13 -17.48
C SER A 84 -30.18 -29.00 -17.65
N PHE A 85 -29.58 -28.60 -16.53
CA PHE A 85 -28.52 -27.62 -16.49
C PHE A 85 -27.21 -28.24 -16.03
N ALA A 86 -26.13 -27.93 -16.75
CA ALA A 86 -24.78 -28.38 -16.46
C ALA A 86 -23.98 -27.25 -15.79
N MET A 87 -23.74 -27.34 -14.48
CA MET A 87 -22.96 -26.38 -13.71
C MET A 87 -21.50 -26.26 -14.19
N ASP A 88 -20.98 -27.28 -14.83
CA ASP A 88 -19.65 -27.29 -15.46
C ASP A 88 -19.60 -26.57 -16.81
N MET A 89 -20.73 -26.16 -17.39
CA MET A 89 -20.85 -25.41 -18.64
C MET A 89 -21.10 -23.91 -18.41
N ILE A 90 -21.12 -23.44 -17.18
CA ILE A 90 -21.30 -22.02 -16.87
C ILE A 90 -20.18 -21.21 -17.51
N PRO A 91 -20.50 -20.13 -18.27
CA PRO A 91 -19.52 -19.33 -18.95
C PRO A 91 -18.64 -18.52 -17.95
N ARG A 92 -17.36 -18.35 -18.25
CA ARG A 92 -16.45 -17.54 -17.43
C ARG A 92 -16.55 -16.06 -17.79
N ILE A 93 -17.68 -15.45 -17.42
CA ILE A 93 -17.96 -14.03 -17.53
C ILE A 93 -18.18 -13.44 -16.14
N THR A 94 -18.00 -12.14 -15.98
CA THR A 94 -18.01 -11.45 -14.67
C THR A 94 -19.30 -11.74 -13.88
N ARG A 95 -20.47 -11.68 -14.53
CA ARG A 95 -21.77 -11.97 -13.90
C ARG A 95 -21.90 -13.42 -13.39
N ALA A 96 -21.20 -14.36 -14.01
CA ALA A 96 -21.31 -15.79 -13.68
C ALA A 96 -20.26 -16.30 -12.69
N GLN A 97 -19.33 -15.44 -12.23
CA GLN A 97 -18.25 -15.85 -11.32
C GLN A 97 -18.77 -16.50 -10.04
N SER A 98 -19.86 -15.99 -9.46
CA SER A 98 -20.45 -16.53 -8.23
C SER A 98 -21.08 -17.92 -8.42
N PHE A 99 -21.27 -18.39 -9.67
CA PHE A 99 -21.82 -19.70 -10.04
C PHE A 99 -20.75 -20.67 -10.51
N ASP A 100 -19.47 -20.23 -10.65
CA ASP A 100 -18.39 -21.05 -11.20
C ASP A 100 -17.96 -22.13 -10.22
N VAL A 101 -18.61 -23.29 -10.34
CA VAL A 101 -18.32 -24.50 -9.57
C VAL A 101 -16.93 -25.04 -9.87
N LEU A 102 -16.48 -24.92 -11.13
CA LEU A 102 -15.16 -25.44 -11.53
C LEU A 102 -14.05 -24.71 -10.80
N SER A 103 -14.13 -23.38 -10.69
CA SER A 103 -13.16 -22.59 -9.93
C SER A 103 -13.19 -22.90 -8.44
N SER A 104 -14.40 -23.02 -7.85
CA SER A 104 -14.55 -23.38 -6.43
C SER A 104 -13.94 -24.75 -6.11
N MET A 105 -14.19 -25.75 -6.96
CA MET A 105 -13.66 -27.10 -6.74
C MET A 105 -12.18 -27.19 -7.07
N ALA A 106 -11.69 -26.45 -8.07
CA ALA A 106 -10.28 -26.38 -8.41
C ALA A 106 -9.44 -25.77 -7.28
N ASN A 107 -9.95 -24.73 -6.63
CA ASN A 107 -9.28 -24.13 -5.47
C ASN A 107 -9.09 -25.15 -4.35
N ILE A 108 -10.15 -25.88 -3.99
CA ILE A 108 -10.08 -26.95 -2.98
C ILE A 108 -9.12 -28.07 -3.41
N ALA A 109 -9.13 -28.45 -4.70
CA ALA A 109 -8.26 -29.50 -5.21
C ALA A 109 -6.79 -29.13 -5.06
N GLY A 110 -6.42 -27.89 -5.41
CA GLY A 110 -5.06 -27.38 -5.23
C GLY A 110 -4.60 -27.34 -3.78
N TYR A 111 -5.44 -26.86 -2.88
CA TYR A 111 -5.19 -26.90 -1.44
C TYR A 111 -4.99 -28.31 -0.92
N LYS A 112 -5.93 -29.21 -1.25
CA LYS A 112 -5.89 -30.61 -0.79
C LYS A 112 -4.72 -31.38 -1.38
N ALA A 113 -4.30 -31.08 -2.60
CA ALA A 113 -3.14 -31.70 -3.25
C ALA A 113 -1.87 -31.49 -2.43
N VAL A 114 -1.64 -30.27 -1.94
CA VAL A 114 -0.47 -29.99 -1.09
C VAL A 114 -0.54 -30.70 0.25
N LEU A 115 -1.72 -30.81 0.85
CA LEU A 115 -1.90 -31.55 2.10
C LEU A 115 -1.65 -33.05 1.92
N GLU A 116 -2.14 -33.64 0.82
CA GLU A 116 -1.87 -35.04 0.52
C GLU A 116 -0.38 -35.25 0.23
N ALA A 117 0.25 -34.36 -0.53
CA ALA A 117 1.69 -34.39 -0.75
C ALA A 117 2.47 -34.34 0.56
N SER A 118 2.14 -33.43 1.45
CA SER A 118 2.76 -33.27 2.75
C SER A 118 2.61 -34.52 3.64
N ASN A 119 1.44 -35.17 3.58
CA ASN A 119 1.15 -36.37 4.36
C ASN A 119 2.02 -37.59 3.91
N HIS A 120 2.38 -37.65 2.63
CA HIS A 120 3.16 -38.75 2.06
C HIS A 120 4.66 -38.40 1.90
N PHE A 121 5.07 -37.15 2.10
CA PHE A 121 6.45 -36.70 1.90
C PHE A 121 7.42 -37.20 2.96
N GLY A 122 6.95 -37.45 4.19
CA GLY A 122 7.77 -37.99 5.28
C GLY A 122 8.85 -37.02 5.84
N ARG A 123 8.84 -35.74 5.42
CA ARG A 123 9.76 -34.69 5.88
C ARG A 123 8.99 -33.39 6.17
N TYR A 124 9.68 -32.44 6.82
CA TYR A 124 9.11 -31.11 7.07
C TYR A 124 8.93 -30.32 5.77
N MET A 125 7.82 -29.60 5.63
CA MET A 125 7.63 -28.64 4.55
C MET A 125 8.46 -27.36 4.77
N THR A 126 8.52 -26.87 6.01
CA THR A 126 9.30 -25.70 6.38
C THR A 126 10.71 -26.07 6.86
N GLY A 127 11.65 -25.13 6.76
CA GLY A 127 12.95 -25.27 7.39
C GLY A 127 12.83 -25.31 8.92
N GLN A 128 13.54 -26.24 9.56
CA GLN A 128 13.52 -26.43 11.01
C GLN A 128 14.93 -26.42 11.57
N THR A 129 15.06 -25.85 12.79
CA THR A 129 16.29 -25.97 13.61
C THR A 129 15.95 -26.77 14.86
N THR A 130 16.55 -27.94 15.00
CA THR A 130 16.32 -28.84 16.12
C THR A 130 17.61 -29.00 16.94
N ALA A 131 17.53 -29.63 18.09
CA ALA A 131 18.73 -29.99 18.88
C ALA A 131 19.66 -30.93 18.07
N ALA A 132 19.13 -31.71 17.13
CA ALA A 132 19.90 -32.64 16.28
C ALA A 132 20.45 -31.98 14.99
N GLY A 133 20.19 -30.68 14.77
CA GLY A 133 20.68 -29.96 13.60
C GLY A 133 19.61 -29.22 12.81
N LYS A 134 20.02 -28.66 11.67
CA LYS A 134 19.16 -27.90 10.75
C LYS A 134 18.62 -28.81 9.65
N VAL A 135 17.30 -28.70 9.39
CA VAL A 135 16.62 -29.35 8.27
C VAL A 135 16.22 -28.26 7.26
N PRO A 136 16.64 -28.35 5.97
CA PRO A 136 16.27 -27.38 4.96
C PRO A 136 14.78 -27.49 4.64
N PRO A 137 14.13 -26.40 4.13
CA PRO A 137 12.76 -26.45 3.68
C PRO A 137 12.59 -27.30 2.42
N CYS A 138 11.40 -27.86 2.24
CA CYS A 138 10.99 -28.59 1.05
C CYS A 138 10.95 -27.67 -0.17
N LYS A 139 11.33 -28.20 -1.34
CA LYS A 139 11.20 -27.52 -2.64
C LYS A 139 10.01 -28.10 -3.40
N VAL A 140 9.08 -27.24 -3.77
CA VAL A 140 7.84 -27.61 -4.46
C VAL A 140 7.80 -26.97 -5.85
N LEU A 141 7.56 -27.75 -6.88
CA LEU A 141 7.26 -27.28 -8.22
C LEU A 141 5.76 -27.42 -8.49
N VAL A 142 5.12 -26.34 -8.92
CA VAL A 142 3.73 -26.36 -9.37
C VAL A 142 3.68 -26.03 -10.87
N ILE A 143 3.18 -26.98 -11.67
CA ILE A 143 3.05 -26.87 -13.12
C ILE A 143 1.59 -26.56 -13.46
N GLY A 144 1.36 -25.36 -13.99
CA GLY A 144 0.06 -24.76 -14.23
C GLY A 144 -0.34 -23.79 -13.10
N ALA A 145 -0.44 -22.51 -13.41
CA ALA A 145 -0.85 -21.45 -12.47
C ALA A 145 -2.28 -20.98 -12.73
N GLY A 146 -3.19 -21.94 -12.96
CA GLY A 146 -4.63 -21.72 -12.90
C GLY A 146 -5.12 -21.66 -11.44
N VAL A 147 -6.46 -21.67 -11.21
CA VAL A 147 -7.04 -21.59 -9.87
C VAL A 147 -6.48 -22.67 -8.92
N ALA A 148 -6.38 -23.92 -9.39
CA ALA A 148 -5.82 -25.00 -8.58
C ALA A 148 -4.33 -24.80 -8.30
N GLY A 149 -3.55 -24.39 -9.30
CA GLY A 149 -2.11 -24.16 -9.15
C GLY A 149 -1.79 -22.99 -8.23
N LEU A 150 -2.48 -21.86 -8.35
CA LEU A 150 -2.31 -20.73 -7.45
C LEU A 150 -2.69 -21.10 -6.00
N SER A 151 -3.76 -21.89 -5.80
CA SER A 151 -4.13 -22.42 -4.49
C SER A 151 -3.06 -23.35 -3.92
N ALA A 152 -2.46 -24.21 -4.75
CA ALA A 152 -1.35 -25.09 -4.35
C ALA A 152 -0.11 -24.27 -3.99
N ILE A 153 0.25 -23.25 -4.80
CA ILE A 153 1.38 -22.34 -4.54
C ILE A 153 1.20 -21.63 -3.20
N ALA A 154 0.04 -21.01 -2.99
CA ALA A 154 -0.26 -20.31 -1.75
C ALA A 154 -0.19 -21.22 -0.52
N THR A 155 -0.75 -22.43 -0.63
CA THR A 155 -0.75 -23.41 0.45
C THR A 155 0.66 -23.90 0.79
N ALA A 156 1.45 -24.33 -0.21
CA ALA A 156 2.81 -24.80 -0.02
C ALA A 156 3.71 -23.69 0.56
N ARG A 157 3.53 -22.46 0.11
CA ARG A 157 4.27 -21.30 0.60
C ARG A 157 3.94 -20.99 2.06
N ARG A 158 2.66 -21.01 2.44
CA ARG A 158 2.22 -20.85 3.83
C ARG A 158 2.71 -21.96 4.75
N MET A 159 2.89 -23.16 4.23
CA MET A 159 3.52 -24.28 4.96
C MET A 159 5.06 -24.15 5.05
N GLY A 160 5.64 -23.08 4.51
CA GLY A 160 7.07 -22.76 4.63
C GLY A 160 7.98 -23.43 3.59
N ALA A 161 7.43 -23.99 2.52
CA ALA A 161 8.20 -24.55 1.42
C ALA A 161 8.81 -23.45 0.52
N ILE A 162 9.87 -23.79 -0.20
CA ILE A 162 10.37 -22.99 -1.33
C ILE A 162 9.58 -23.41 -2.56
N VAL A 163 8.78 -22.49 -3.11
CA VAL A 163 7.83 -22.81 -4.19
C VAL A 163 8.29 -22.19 -5.50
N ARG A 164 8.28 -22.99 -6.56
CA ARG A 164 8.46 -22.59 -7.95
C ARG A 164 7.17 -22.84 -8.71
N GLY A 165 6.73 -21.88 -9.52
CA GLY A 165 5.55 -22.00 -10.35
C GLY A 165 5.89 -21.88 -11.82
N PHE A 166 5.24 -22.65 -12.68
CA PHE A 166 5.34 -22.59 -14.14
C PHE A 166 3.96 -22.46 -14.78
N ASP A 167 3.86 -21.62 -15.80
CA ASP A 167 2.71 -21.56 -16.71
C ASP A 167 3.15 -21.03 -18.07
N THR A 168 2.50 -21.49 -19.13
CA THR A 168 2.78 -21.02 -20.50
C THR A 168 2.25 -19.62 -20.79
N ARG A 169 1.34 -19.10 -19.94
CA ARG A 169 0.74 -17.76 -20.04
C ARG A 169 1.57 -16.75 -19.25
N ALA A 170 2.18 -15.79 -19.92
CA ALA A 170 2.97 -14.74 -19.28
C ALA A 170 2.16 -13.88 -18.27
N ALA A 171 0.85 -13.73 -18.50
CA ALA A 171 -0.04 -12.92 -17.65
C ALA A 171 -0.16 -13.43 -16.19
N VAL A 172 0.13 -14.72 -15.92
CA VAL A 172 0.06 -15.27 -14.55
C VAL A 172 1.35 -15.13 -13.75
N ARG A 173 2.43 -14.64 -14.35
CA ARG A 173 3.71 -14.41 -13.67
C ARG A 173 3.56 -13.57 -12.41
N GLU A 174 2.90 -12.41 -12.53
CA GLU A 174 2.68 -11.50 -11.41
C GLU A 174 1.87 -12.14 -10.29
N GLN A 175 0.87 -12.97 -10.63
CA GLN A 175 0.06 -13.70 -9.65
C GLN A 175 0.90 -14.70 -8.86
N VAL A 176 1.77 -15.46 -9.53
CA VAL A 176 2.69 -16.43 -8.88
C VAL A 176 3.69 -15.69 -7.98
N GLN A 177 4.27 -14.59 -8.47
CA GLN A 177 5.23 -13.79 -7.71
C GLN A 177 4.59 -13.08 -6.52
N SER A 178 3.34 -12.61 -6.64
CA SER A 178 2.60 -11.99 -5.53
C SER A 178 2.34 -12.94 -4.37
N LEU A 179 2.22 -14.25 -4.65
CA LEU A 179 2.13 -15.30 -3.64
C LEU A 179 3.50 -15.66 -3.01
N GLY A 180 4.57 -14.98 -3.39
CA GLY A 180 5.92 -15.20 -2.88
C GLY A 180 6.63 -16.42 -3.46
N ALA A 181 6.19 -16.94 -4.60
CA ALA A 181 6.83 -18.04 -5.32
C ALA A 181 7.72 -17.54 -6.46
N GLU A 182 8.74 -18.32 -6.81
CA GLU A 182 9.59 -18.07 -7.96
C GLU A 182 8.86 -18.53 -9.23
N PHE A 183 8.70 -17.63 -10.22
CA PHE A 183 8.18 -18.02 -11.52
C PHE A 183 9.31 -18.47 -12.45
N ILE A 184 9.25 -19.70 -12.92
CA ILE A 184 10.24 -20.26 -13.85
C ILE A 184 9.72 -20.23 -15.28
N GLU A 185 10.60 -19.98 -16.24
CA GLU A 185 10.25 -19.78 -17.65
C GLU A 185 11.18 -20.59 -18.56
N VAL A 186 10.67 -20.87 -19.76
CA VAL A 186 11.46 -21.39 -20.86
C VAL A 186 12.16 -20.23 -21.56
N ASP A 187 13.43 -20.41 -21.97
CA ASP A 187 14.21 -19.40 -22.71
C ASP A 187 13.70 -19.15 -24.15
N MET A 188 12.37 -19.20 -24.33
CA MET A 188 11.71 -18.94 -25.60
C MET A 188 10.49 -18.07 -25.38
N LYS A 189 10.35 -17.01 -26.18
CA LYS A 189 9.19 -16.10 -26.10
C LYS A 189 8.08 -16.60 -27.04
N GLU A 190 7.14 -17.36 -26.50
CA GLU A 190 5.88 -17.69 -27.16
C GLU A 190 4.71 -17.40 -26.22
N GLU A 191 3.69 -16.70 -26.71
CA GLU A 191 2.50 -16.36 -25.91
C GLU A 191 1.57 -17.56 -25.82
N GLY A 192 1.36 -18.09 -24.63
CA GLY A 192 0.55 -19.27 -24.35
C GLY A 192 -0.92 -19.02 -24.07
N SER A 193 -1.40 -17.76 -24.13
CA SER A 193 -2.80 -17.41 -23.79
C SER A 193 -3.77 -17.91 -24.85
N GLY A 194 -4.78 -18.70 -24.43
CA GLY A 194 -5.89 -19.20 -25.21
C GLY A 194 -7.23 -18.58 -24.79
N GLY A 195 -8.31 -18.97 -25.45
CA GLY A 195 -9.67 -18.52 -25.12
C GLY A 195 -10.16 -19.05 -23.77
N GLY A 196 -10.96 -18.27 -23.06
CA GLY A 196 -11.62 -18.68 -21.80
C GLY A 196 -10.68 -18.87 -20.61
N GLY A 197 -9.47 -18.27 -20.62
CA GLY A 197 -8.49 -18.36 -19.54
C GLY A 197 -7.67 -19.64 -19.49
N TYR A 198 -7.71 -20.44 -20.55
CA TYR A 198 -6.90 -21.65 -20.71
C TYR A 198 -5.71 -21.40 -21.62
N ALA A 199 -4.68 -22.28 -21.49
CA ALA A 199 -3.53 -22.24 -22.39
C ALA A 199 -3.87 -22.77 -23.79
N LYS A 200 -3.18 -22.26 -24.83
CA LYS A 200 -3.20 -22.84 -26.18
C LYS A 200 -2.14 -23.93 -26.34
N THR A 201 -2.23 -24.72 -27.41
CA THR A 201 -1.16 -25.66 -27.78
C THR A 201 0.04 -24.88 -28.28
N MET A 202 1.21 -25.12 -27.68
CA MET A 202 2.48 -24.46 -28.00
C MET A 202 3.20 -25.13 -29.20
N SER A 203 4.23 -24.47 -29.74
CA SER A 203 5.10 -25.03 -30.80
C SER A 203 5.87 -26.24 -30.31
N LYS A 204 6.34 -27.11 -31.24
CA LYS A 204 7.12 -28.29 -30.88
C LYS A 204 8.43 -27.90 -30.18
N GLU A 205 9.09 -26.88 -30.68
CA GLU A 205 10.33 -26.33 -30.13
C GLU A 205 10.14 -25.84 -28.69
N PHE A 206 9.03 -25.20 -28.40
CA PHE A 206 8.67 -24.76 -27.06
C PHE A 206 8.45 -25.97 -26.14
N ILE A 207 7.68 -26.96 -26.56
CA ILE A 207 7.42 -28.17 -25.77
C ILE A 207 8.73 -28.92 -25.46
N GLU A 208 9.66 -29.04 -26.42
CA GLU A 208 10.96 -29.68 -26.18
C GLU A 208 11.80 -28.89 -25.15
N ALA A 209 11.76 -27.56 -25.18
CA ALA A 209 12.45 -26.71 -24.21
C ALA A 209 11.79 -26.79 -22.82
N GLU A 210 10.46 -26.85 -22.78
CA GLU A 210 9.66 -27.06 -21.58
C GLU A 210 9.99 -28.41 -20.91
N MET A 211 10.03 -29.48 -21.68
CA MET A 211 10.38 -30.81 -21.17
C MET A 211 11.81 -30.86 -20.60
N ARG A 212 12.77 -30.16 -21.25
CA ARG A 212 14.14 -30.02 -20.70
C ARG A 212 14.16 -29.26 -19.39
N LEU A 213 13.38 -28.19 -19.27
CA LEU A 213 13.23 -27.42 -18.03
C LEU A 213 12.67 -28.30 -16.89
N PHE A 214 11.61 -29.07 -17.16
CA PHE A 214 11.01 -29.95 -16.16
C PHE A 214 11.96 -31.09 -15.75
N ALA A 215 12.70 -31.68 -16.68
CA ALA A 215 13.74 -32.68 -16.38
C ALA A 215 14.82 -32.11 -15.43
N GLN A 216 15.22 -30.84 -15.63
CA GLN A 216 16.16 -30.19 -14.74
C GLN A 216 15.53 -29.94 -13.36
N GLN A 217 14.28 -29.46 -13.31
CA GLN A 217 13.59 -29.19 -12.05
C GLN A 217 13.34 -30.47 -11.24
N CYS A 218 12.96 -31.58 -11.85
CA CYS A 218 12.73 -32.87 -11.18
C CYS A 218 13.93 -33.36 -10.39
N ARG A 219 15.15 -33.03 -10.80
CA ARG A 219 16.39 -33.38 -10.06
C ARG A 219 16.55 -32.58 -8.76
N GLU A 220 15.95 -31.39 -8.70
CA GLU A 220 16.15 -30.43 -7.60
C GLU A 220 15.00 -30.42 -6.59
N VAL A 221 13.76 -30.62 -7.06
CA VAL A 221 12.57 -30.48 -6.22
C VAL A 221 12.25 -31.76 -5.45
N ASP A 222 11.48 -31.61 -4.41
CA ASP A 222 11.05 -32.71 -3.53
C ASP A 222 9.58 -33.06 -3.78
N ILE A 223 8.75 -32.09 -4.21
CA ILE A 223 7.33 -32.29 -4.52
C ILE A 223 7.00 -31.63 -5.86
N VAL A 224 6.23 -32.32 -6.70
CA VAL A 224 5.67 -31.77 -7.94
C VAL A 224 4.14 -31.85 -7.88
N VAL A 225 3.47 -30.73 -8.18
CA VAL A 225 2.02 -30.66 -8.32
C VAL A 225 1.69 -30.25 -9.76
N THR A 226 1.02 -31.12 -10.50
CA THR A 226 0.63 -30.85 -11.89
C THR A 226 -0.85 -30.50 -11.97
N THR A 227 -1.17 -29.41 -12.68
CA THR A 227 -2.55 -28.90 -12.80
C THR A 227 -2.93 -28.54 -14.25
N ALA A 228 -2.14 -28.96 -15.24
CA ALA A 228 -2.36 -28.60 -16.63
C ALA A 228 -3.52 -29.41 -17.23
N LEU A 229 -4.67 -28.75 -17.36
CA LEU A 229 -5.88 -29.36 -17.90
C LEU A 229 -6.61 -28.37 -18.81
N ILE A 230 -6.99 -28.87 -20.00
CA ILE A 230 -7.90 -28.16 -20.91
C ILE A 230 -9.20 -28.95 -20.93
N PRO A 231 -10.34 -28.40 -20.47
CA PRO A 231 -11.60 -29.14 -20.43
C PRO A 231 -12.00 -29.69 -21.79
N GLY A 232 -12.39 -30.96 -21.82
CA GLY A 232 -12.81 -31.66 -23.04
C GLY A 232 -11.67 -32.15 -23.95
N LYS A 233 -10.39 -32.04 -23.52
CA LYS A 233 -9.23 -32.62 -24.18
C LYS A 233 -8.46 -33.54 -23.24
N PRO A 234 -7.74 -34.54 -23.74
CA PRO A 234 -6.77 -35.29 -22.93
C PRO A 234 -5.73 -34.35 -22.31
N ALA A 235 -5.33 -34.63 -21.06
CA ALA A 235 -4.28 -33.86 -20.41
C ALA A 235 -2.93 -34.04 -21.14
N PRO A 236 -2.11 -33.00 -21.29
CA PRO A 236 -0.77 -33.14 -21.87
C PRO A 236 0.14 -33.88 -20.89
N THR A 237 0.96 -34.78 -21.40
CA THR A 237 2.04 -35.41 -20.64
C THR A 237 3.17 -34.40 -20.44
N LEU A 238 3.48 -34.05 -19.20
CA LEU A 238 4.49 -33.06 -18.82
C LEU A 238 5.66 -33.68 -18.04
N ILE A 239 5.41 -34.79 -17.34
CA ILE A 239 6.38 -35.54 -16.55
C ILE A 239 6.43 -36.95 -17.11
N THR A 240 7.57 -37.33 -17.70
CA THR A 240 7.80 -38.67 -18.20
C THR A 240 8.24 -39.63 -17.07
N GLU A 241 8.16 -40.92 -17.29
CA GLU A 241 8.72 -41.93 -16.37
C GLU A 241 10.20 -41.68 -16.06
N GLU A 242 11.00 -41.31 -17.08
CA GLU A 242 12.41 -40.96 -16.87
C GLU A 242 12.61 -39.77 -15.92
N MET A 243 11.75 -38.75 -15.98
CA MET A 243 11.80 -37.61 -15.06
C MET A 243 11.43 -38.02 -13.64
N VAL A 244 10.47 -38.92 -13.49
CA VAL A 244 10.12 -39.48 -12.17
C VAL A 244 11.30 -40.22 -11.56
N GLU A 245 12.02 -41.01 -12.37
CA GLU A 245 13.22 -41.73 -11.94
C GLU A 245 14.39 -40.82 -11.55
N MET A 246 14.43 -39.58 -12.11
CA MET A 246 15.45 -38.57 -11.74
C MET A 246 15.16 -37.91 -10.39
N MET A 247 13.96 -38.05 -9.85
CA MET A 247 13.60 -37.45 -8.57
C MET A 247 14.26 -38.20 -7.39
N LYS A 248 14.41 -37.54 -6.29
CA LYS A 248 14.98 -38.14 -5.08
C LYS A 248 14.00 -39.16 -4.49
N PRO A 249 14.49 -40.30 -3.98
CA PRO A 249 13.65 -41.25 -3.26
C PRO A 249 12.92 -40.57 -2.09
N GLY A 250 11.64 -40.84 -1.94
CA GLY A 250 10.76 -40.19 -0.98
C GLY A 250 10.12 -38.88 -1.48
N SER A 251 10.38 -38.48 -2.74
CA SER A 251 9.67 -37.38 -3.39
C SER A 251 8.21 -37.74 -3.68
N VAL A 252 7.37 -36.73 -3.88
CA VAL A 252 5.94 -36.91 -4.12
C VAL A 252 5.49 -36.14 -5.36
N ILE A 253 4.71 -36.78 -6.23
CA ILE A 253 4.02 -36.14 -7.35
C ILE A 253 2.52 -36.20 -7.08
N VAL A 254 1.80 -35.07 -7.23
CA VAL A 254 0.34 -35.04 -7.20
C VAL A 254 -0.18 -34.55 -8.53
N ASP A 255 -0.92 -35.40 -9.19
CA ASP A 255 -1.48 -35.14 -10.52
C ASP A 255 -2.97 -34.84 -10.46
N LEU A 256 -3.33 -33.55 -10.57
CA LEU A 256 -4.72 -33.10 -10.57
C LEU A 256 -5.43 -33.38 -11.91
N ALA A 257 -4.70 -33.71 -12.96
CA ALA A 257 -5.27 -34.05 -14.27
C ALA A 257 -5.55 -35.54 -14.45
N ALA A 258 -5.37 -36.35 -13.42
CA ALA A 258 -5.51 -37.81 -13.45
C ALA A 258 -6.84 -38.32 -14.06
N GLU A 259 -7.97 -37.62 -13.84
CA GLU A 259 -9.28 -38.00 -14.44
C GLU A 259 -9.29 -37.85 -15.97
N SER A 260 -8.40 -37.04 -16.56
CA SER A 260 -8.32 -36.72 -18.00
C SER A 260 -7.09 -37.33 -18.68
N GLY A 261 -6.51 -38.35 -18.09
CA GLY A 261 -5.35 -39.06 -18.62
C GLY A 261 -4.05 -38.82 -17.86
N GLY A 262 -3.97 -37.75 -17.06
CA GLY A 262 -2.82 -37.40 -16.23
C GLY A 262 -1.76 -36.55 -16.94
N ASN A 263 -1.04 -35.72 -16.18
CA ASN A 263 0.13 -35.00 -16.66
C ASN A 263 1.45 -35.73 -16.40
N CYS A 264 1.43 -36.83 -15.64
CA CYS A 264 2.57 -37.69 -15.37
C CYS A 264 2.31 -39.11 -15.90
N GLU A 265 3.24 -39.68 -16.63
CA GLU A 265 3.14 -41.02 -17.24
C GLU A 265 2.96 -42.12 -16.18
N ALA A 266 3.54 -41.97 -15.00
CA ALA A 266 3.42 -42.91 -13.89
C ALA A 266 2.08 -42.77 -13.11
N THR A 267 1.16 -41.89 -13.50
CA THR A 267 -0.10 -41.67 -12.84
C THR A 267 -1.11 -42.78 -13.14
N VAL A 268 -1.66 -43.40 -12.09
CA VAL A 268 -2.83 -44.30 -12.18
C VAL A 268 -4.04 -43.58 -11.62
N PRO A 269 -5.07 -43.34 -12.46
CA PRO A 269 -6.25 -42.60 -12.04
C PRO A 269 -6.98 -43.27 -10.85
N GLY A 270 -7.19 -42.53 -9.77
CA GLY A 270 -7.86 -42.95 -8.55
C GLY A 270 -6.96 -43.64 -7.52
N GLU A 271 -5.73 -43.92 -7.84
CA GLU A 271 -4.80 -44.67 -6.99
C GLU A 271 -3.59 -43.84 -6.51
N LEU A 272 -2.97 -44.35 -5.45
CA LEU A 272 -1.66 -43.92 -4.96
C LEU A 272 -0.67 -45.04 -5.34
N THR A 273 0.34 -44.69 -6.15
CA THR A 273 1.36 -45.62 -6.63
C THR A 273 2.75 -45.21 -6.15
N ASN A 274 3.66 -46.14 -6.13
CA ASN A 274 5.09 -45.88 -5.87
C ASN A 274 5.92 -46.33 -7.08
N HIS A 275 6.58 -45.40 -7.74
CA HIS A 275 7.44 -45.65 -8.85
C HIS A 275 8.90 -45.38 -8.45
N LYS A 276 9.69 -46.44 -8.31
CA LYS A 276 11.12 -46.42 -7.91
C LYS A 276 11.43 -45.52 -6.69
N GLY A 277 10.55 -45.53 -5.71
CA GLY A 277 10.71 -44.73 -4.46
C GLY A 277 10.10 -43.33 -4.51
N VAL A 278 9.47 -42.92 -5.59
CA VAL A 278 8.68 -41.71 -5.72
C VAL A 278 7.20 -42.05 -5.59
N THR A 279 6.50 -41.36 -4.72
CA THR A 279 5.06 -41.53 -4.50
C THR A 279 4.28 -40.71 -5.53
N VAL A 280 3.47 -41.37 -6.36
CA VAL A 280 2.60 -40.68 -7.34
C VAL A 280 1.14 -40.80 -6.89
N ILE A 281 0.50 -39.64 -6.69
CA ILE A 281 -0.88 -39.52 -6.22
C ILE A 281 -1.76 -39.12 -7.40
N GLY A 282 -2.56 -40.10 -7.91
CA GLY A 282 -3.50 -39.90 -9.00
C GLY A 282 -4.95 -39.74 -8.56
N TYR A 283 -5.22 -39.16 -7.38
CA TYR A 283 -6.58 -39.04 -6.84
C TYR A 283 -7.49 -38.17 -7.72
N THR A 284 -8.62 -38.72 -8.15
CA THR A 284 -9.64 -38.05 -8.98
C THR A 284 -10.71 -37.35 -8.16
N ASP A 285 -10.66 -37.47 -6.83
CA ASP A 285 -11.72 -37.05 -5.90
C ASP A 285 -11.21 -36.06 -4.82
N LEU A 286 -10.14 -35.32 -5.09
CA LEU A 286 -9.53 -34.38 -4.11
C LEU A 286 -10.52 -33.44 -3.44
N PRO A 287 -11.49 -32.81 -4.13
CA PRO A 287 -12.52 -32.01 -3.46
C PRO A 287 -13.38 -32.81 -2.50
N SER A 288 -13.69 -34.08 -2.81
CA SER A 288 -14.48 -34.97 -1.92
C SER A 288 -13.70 -35.35 -0.66
N ARG A 289 -12.38 -35.22 -0.65
CA ARG A 289 -11.51 -35.43 0.53
C ARG A 289 -11.47 -34.23 1.48
N LEU A 290 -12.19 -33.13 1.14
CA LEU A 290 -12.51 -32.01 2.03
C LEU A 290 -14.03 -31.76 2.03
N PRO A 291 -14.82 -32.74 2.54
CA PRO A 291 -16.26 -32.84 2.23
C PRO A 291 -17.11 -31.68 2.74
N THR A 292 -16.84 -31.17 3.93
CA THR A 292 -17.59 -30.05 4.51
C THR A 292 -17.44 -28.78 3.68
N GLN A 293 -16.21 -28.39 3.37
CA GLN A 293 -15.93 -27.18 2.60
C GLN A 293 -16.45 -27.29 1.16
N SER A 294 -16.22 -28.43 0.52
CA SER A 294 -16.70 -28.68 -0.85
C SER A 294 -18.22 -28.62 -0.94
N SER A 295 -18.93 -29.23 0.04
CA SER A 295 -20.40 -29.18 0.09
C SER A 295 -20.92 -27.77 0.27
N THR A 296 -20.30 -26.98 1.15
CA THR A 296 -20.68 -25.58 1.40
C THR A 296 -20.49 -24.72 0.14
N LEU A 297 -19.32 -24.77 -0.49
CA LEU A 297 -19.04 -23.95 -1.69
C LEU A 297 -19.92 -24.38 -2.87
N TYR A 298 -20.07 -25.69 -3.09
CA TYR A 298 -20.95 -26.17 -4.15
C TYR A 298 -22.40 -25.77 -3.93
N SER A 299 -22.91 -25.92 -2.70
CA SER A 299 -24.24 -25.46 -2.32
C SER A 299 -24.46 -23.99 -2.61
N ASN A 300 -23.49 -23.14 -2.22
CA ASN A 300 -23.57 -21.71 -2.49
C ASN A 300 -23.59 -21.40 -3.99
N ASN A 301 -22.75 -22.06 -4.80
CA ASN A 301 -22.74 -21.84 -6.24
C ASN A 301 -24.08 -22.25 -6.88
N ILE A 302 -24.60 -23.47 -6.58
CA ILE A 302 -25.81 -23.98 -7.22
C ILE A 302 -27.06 -23.21 -6.78
N VAL A 303 -27.12 -22.75 -5.51
CA VAL A 303 -28.25 -21.95 -5.00
C VAL A 303 -28.23 -20.57 -5.65
N LYS A 304 -27.07 -19.90 -5.70
CA LYS A 304 -26.94 -18.61 -6.38
C LYS A 304 -27.31 -18.71 -7.87
N TYR A 305 -26.90 -19.81 -8.53
CA TYR A 305 -27.30 -20.06 -9.90
C TYR A 305 -28.82 -20.22 -10.03
N LEU A 306 -29.45 -21.07 -9.19
CA LEU A 306 -30.91 -21.25 -9.20
C LEU A 306 -31.64 -19.94 -8.98
N LEU A 307 -31.20 -19.11 -8.02
CA LEU A 307 -31.82 -17.81 -7.76
C LEU A 307 -31.64 -16.84 -8.93
N SER A 308 -30.52 -16.91 -9.66
CA SER A 308 -30.28 -16.04 -10.82
C SER A 308 -31.18 -16.36 -12.02
N ILE A 309 -31.62 -17.60 -12.17
CA ILE A 309 -32.52 -18.06 -13.24
C ILE A 309 -34.01 -18.09 -12.84
N SER A 310 -34.30 -17.78 -11.56
CA SER A 310 -35.65 -17.63 -11.07
C SER A 310 -36.08 -16.16 -11.17
N PRO A 311 -37.19 -15.85 -11.87
CA PRO A 311 -37.68 -14.48 -11.95
C PRO A 311 -38.01 -13.90 -10.58
N LYS A 312 -37.97 -12.56 -10.47
CA LYS A 312 -38.24 -11.84 -9.20
C LYS A 312 -39.62 -12.14 -8.59
N ASP A 313 -40.56 -12.70 -9.37
CA ASP A 313 -41.91 -13.02 -8.95
C ASP A 313 -42.09 -14.42 -8.29
N GLY A 314 -40.94 -15.09 -7.98
CA GLY A 314 -40.97 -16.37 -7.28
C GLY A 314 -41.32 -17.58 -8.16
N HIS A 315 -41.46 -17.42 -9.45
CA HIS A 315 -41.72 -18.52 -10.40
C HIS A 315 -40.43 -18.88 -11.14
N PHE A 316 -40.11 -20.17 -11.22
CA PHE A 316 -39.01 -20.68 -12.02
C PHE A 316 -39.33 -20.52 -13.52
N GLY A 317 -38.46 -19.88 -14.27
CA GLY A 317 -38.56 -19.69 -15.71
C GLY A 317 -37.23 -19.88 -16.40
N VAL A 318 -37.25 -20.41 -17.62
CA VAL A 318 -36.02 -20.59 -18.45
C VAL A 318 -36.02 -19.54 -19.54
N ASP A 319 -35.16 -18.54 -19.39
CA ASP A 319 -34.91 -17.55 -20.45
C ASP A 319 -33.72 -17.99 -21.30
N LEU A 320 -34.00 -18.45 -22.52
CA LEU A 320 -32.95 -18.88 -23.47
C LEU A 320 -32.19 -17.72 -24.11
N ASN A 321 -32.62 -16.46 -23.91
CA ASN A 321 -31.86 -15.29 -24.33
C ASN A 321 -30.78 -14.91 -23.31
N ASP A 322 -30.89 -15.35 -22.08
CA ASP A 322 -29.84 -15.20 -21.07
C ASP A 322 -28.63 -16.05 -21.45
N GLU A 323 -27.44 -15.43 -21.63
CA GLU A 323 -26.22 -16.11 -22.04
C GLU A 323 -25.78 -17.19 -21.03
N VAL A 324 -25.96 -16.96 -19.75
CA VAL A 324 -25.58 -17.92 -18.69
C VAL A 324 -26.50 -19.15 -18.76
N VAL A 325 -27.80 -18.92 -18.88
CA VAL A 325 -28.81 -19.98 -19.02
C VAL A 325 -28.58 -20.76 -20.32
N ARG A 326 -28.44 -20.07 -21.45
CA ARG A 326 -28.29 -20.71 -22.77
C ARG A 326 -27.02 -21.55 -22.90
N ARG A 327 -25.94 -21.19 -22.20
CA ARG A 327 -24.69 -21.95 -22.22
C ARG A 327 -24.66 -23.09 -21.24
N SER A 328 -25.41 -23.03 -20.15
CA SER A 328 -25.44 -24.06 -19.10
C SER A 328 -26.56 -25.08 -19.32
N ILE A 329 -27.60 -24.75 -20.10
CA ILE A 329 -28.70 -25.66 -20.38
C ILE A 329 -28.27 -26.70 -21.43
N VAL A 330 -28.59 -27.99 -21.18
CA VAL A 330 -28.26 -29.12 -22.07
C VAL A 330 -29.52 -29.65 -22.74
N THR A 331 -30.57 -29.93 -21.97
CA THR A 331 -31.88 -30.32 -22.51
C THR A 331 -32.96 -29.35 -22.02
N HIS A 332 -33.90 -29.00 -22.87
CA HIS A 332 -35.08 -28.19 -22.53
C HIS A 332 -36.34 -28.92 -22.94
N ILE A 333 -37.15 -29.31 -21.95
CA ILE A 333 -38.38 -30.09 -22.16
C ILE A 333 -38.14 -31.33 -23.06
N GLY A 334 -36.99 -31.99 -22.90
CA GLY A 334 -36.59 -33.15 -23.67
C GLY A 334 -35.91 -32.85 -25.01
N GLU A 335 -35.85 -31.64 -25.45
CA GLU A 335 -35.10 -31.23 -26.65
C GLU A 335 -33.63 -30.99 -26.32
N LEU A 336 -32.70 -31.63 -27.03
CA LEU A 336 -31.26 -31.40 -26.88
C LEU A 336 -30.87 -30.10 -27.55
N LEU A 337 -30.35 -29.16 -26.76
CA LEU A 337 -29.89 -27.89 -27.29
C LEU A 337 -28.41 -27.98 -27.71
N PRO A 338 -28.04 -27.48 -28.92
CA PRO A 338 -26.64 -27.50 -29.32
C PRO A 338 -25.77 -26.67 -28.40
N THR A 339 -24.62 -27.21 -28.03
CA THR A 339 -23.60 -26.48 -27.25
C THR A 339 -23.07 -25.29 -28.06
N LEU A 340 -23.10 -24.10 -27.44
CA LEU A 340 -22.51 -22.90 -28.06
C LEU A 340 -21.00 -22.97 -28.01
N PRO A 341 -20.32 -22.48 -29.07
CA PRO A 341 -18.85 -22.39 -29.04
C PRO A 341 -18.38 -21.54 -27.85
N PRO A 342 -17.15 -21.78 -27.35
CA PRO A 342 -16.59 -20.96 -26.29
C PRO A 342 -16.70 -19.47 -26.64
N VAL A 343 -16.94 -18.63 -25.66
CA VAL A 343 -16.91 -17.17 -25.86
C VAL A 343 -15.54 -16.82 -26.40
N ALA A 344 -15.47 -16.32 -27.64
CA ALA A 344 -14.22 -15.78 -28.15
C ALA A 344 -13.79 -14.66 -27.18
N PRO A 345 -12.50 -14.58 -26.78
CA PRO A 345 -12.02 -13.44 -26.06
C PRO A 345 -12.43 -12.19 -26.86
N PRO A 346 -12.86 -11.09 -26.20
CA PRO A 346 -13.09 -9.84 -26.91
C PRO A 346 -11.89 -9.61 -27.82
N ALA A 347 -12.15 -9.36 -29.11
CA ALA A 347 -11.09 -9.10 -30.06
C ALA A 347 -10.13 -8.11 -29.42
N PRO A 348 -8.81 -8.37 -29.42
CA PRO A 348 -7.87 -7.41 -28.87
C PRO A 348 -8.20 -6.09 -29.53
N ALA A 349 -8.50 -5.08 -28.70
CA ALA A 349 -8.68 -3.71 -29.19
C ALA A 349 -7.52 -3.44 -30.13
N PRO A 350 -7.75 -2.82 -31.32
CA PRO A 350 -6.68 -2.54 -32.26
C PRO A 350 -5.53 -1.95 -31.46
N LYS A 351 -4.35 -2.62 -31.52
CA LYS A 351 -3.17 -2.16 -30.78
C LYS A 351 -3.05 -0.67 -31.00
N PRO A 352 -3.07 0.16 -29.96
CA PRO A 352 -2.73 1.56 -30.13
C PRO A 352 -1.40 1.58 -30.86
N ALA A 353 -1.25 2.43 -31.86
CA ALA A 353 0.03 2.63 -32.56
C ALA A 353 1.12 2.67 -31.50
N GLU A 354 2.16 1.82 -31.64
CA GLU A 354 3.24 1.68 -30.66
C GLU A 354 3.64 3.06 -30.12
N ALA A 355 3.24 3.33 -28.89
CA ALA A 355 3.88 4.41 -28.16
C ALA A 355 5.38 4.08 -28.12
N PRO A 356 6.25 5.09 -28.24
CA PRO A 356 7.69 4.85 -28.16
C PRO A 356 7.92 3.96 -26.93
N LYS A 357 8.49 2.78 -27.13
CA LYS A 357 8.80 1.83 -26.07
C LYS A 357 9.47 2.62 -24.97
N GLU A 358 8.85 2.76 -23.81
CA GLU A 358 9.62 2.99 -22.59
C GLU A 358 10.70 1.91 -22.63
N ALA A 359 11.95 2.34 -22.60
CA ALA A 359 13.07 1.43 -22.65
C ALA A 359 12.80 0.32 -21.63
N GLU A 360 12.62 -0.91 -22.11
CA GLU A 360 12.59 -2.08 -21.23
C GLU A 360 13.69 -1.87 -20.21
N VAL A 361 13.33 -1.83 -18.95
CA VAL A 361 14.33 -1.88 -17.88
C VAL A 361 14.89 -3.29 -18.00
N VAL A 362 15.91 -3.43 -18.84
CA VAL A 362 16.65 -4.67 -19.00
C VAL A 362 17.09 -5.05 -17.61
N ALA A 363 16.55 -6.14 -17.09
CA ALA A 363 16.93 -6.65 -15.79
C ALA A 363 18.46 -6.83 -15.83
N LEU A 364 19.16 -5.99 -15.08
CA LEU A 364 20.61 -5.97 -15.04
C LEU A 364 21.09 -7.38 -14.71
N THR A 365 21.99 -7.94 -15.51
CA THR A 365 22.63 -9.20 -15.18
C THR A 365 23.27 -9.10 -13.78
N PRO A 366 23.42 -10.20 -13.03
CA PRO A 366 24.08 -10.19 -11.72
C PRO A 366 25.43 -9.46 -11.74
N TRP A 367 26.19 -9.62 -12.83
CA TRP A 367 27.45 -8.90 -13.06
C TRP A 367 27.23 -7.38 -13.20
N GLN A 368 26.29 -6.96 -14.03
CA GLN A 368 25.98 -5.53 -14.20
C GLN A 368 25.47 -4.90 -12.90
N LYS A 369 24.67 -5.65 -12.11
CA LYS A 369 24.19 -5.20 -10.81
C LYS A 369 25.35 -5.00 -9.84
N ALA A 370 26.22 -5.99 -9.69
CA ALA A 370 27.42 -5.90 -8.86
C ALA A 370 28.37 -4.79 -9.33
N THR A 371 28.61 -4.67 -10.64
CA THR A 371 29.44 -3.62 -11.21
C THR A 371 28.88 -2.23 -10.94
N ARG A 372 27.54 -2.07 -11.04
CA ARG A 372 26.85 -0.81 -10.71
C ARG A 372 26.97 -0.47 -9.23
N GLU A 373 26.83 -1.45 -8.35
CA GLU A 373 27.01 -1.27 -6.91
C GLU A 373 28.45 -0.85 -6.57
N VAL A 374 29.43 -1.57 -7.11
CA VAL A 374 30.85 -1.23 -6.93
C VAL A 374 31.17 0.16 -7.49
N ALA A 375 30.66 0.49 -8.68
CA ALA A 375 30.83 1.82 -9.27
C ALA A 375 30.19 2.92 -8.41
N ALA A 376 29.01 2.66 -7.86
CA ALA A 376 28.33 3.61 -6.96
C ALA A 376 29.14 3.82 -5.65
N VAL A 377 29.63 2.74 -5.03
CA VAL A 377 30.48 2.81 -3.84
C VAL A 377 31.79 3.56 -4.16
N THR A 378 32.46 3.20 -5.25
CA THR A 378 33.71 3.83 -5.66
C THR A 378 33.49 5.31 -5.99
N GLY A 379 32.43 5.65 -6.70
CA GLY A 379 32.02 7.02 -6.98
C GLY A 379 31.73 7.82 -5.70
N GLY A 380 31.00 7.22 -4.76
CA GLY A 380 30.72 7.82 -3.46
C GLY A 380 31.97 8.10 -2.64
N MET A 381 32.89 7.13 -2.54
CA MET A 381 34.18 7.32 -1.87
C MET A 381 35.04 8.36 -2.59
N GLY A 382 35.08 8.33 -3.92
CA GLY A 382 35.80 9.32 -4.73
C GLY A 382 35.24 10.72 -4.53
N THR A 383 33.93 10.88 -4.46
CA THR A 383 33.26 12.16 -4.19
C THR A 383 33.62 12.66 -2.78
N ALA A 384 33.59 11.80 -1.77
CA ALA A 384 33.97 12.18 -0.39
C ALA A 384 35.44 12.66 -0.32
N LEU A 385 36.34 11.96 -1.00
CA LEU A 385 37.75 12.38 -1.07
C LEU A 385 37.95 13.70 -1.83
N ALA A 386 37.22 13.87 -2.95
CA ALA A 386 37.30 15.11 -3.74
C ALA A 386 36.73 16.30 -2.93
N LEU A 387 35.60 16.11 -2.22
CA LEU A 387 35.07 17.13 -1.31
C LEU A 387 36.04 17.43 -0.17
N GLY A 388 36.65 16.43 0.45
CA GLY A 388 37.64 16.62 1.51
C GLY A 388 38.88 17.39 1.06
N LYS A 389 39.30 17.21 -0.22
CA LYS A 389 40.39 17.99 -0.83
C LYS A 389 39.97 19.41 -1.20
N ALA A 390 38.76 19.62 -1.67
CA ALA A 390 38.23 20.90 -2.15
C ALA A 390 37.73 21.82 -1.04
N THR A 391 37.34 21.22 0.12
CA THR A 391 36.72 21.95 1.25
C THR A 391 37.56 21.81 2.52
N GLY A 392 37.33 22.71 3.48
CA GLY A 392 38.05 22.67 4.76
C GLY A 392 37.48 21.62 5.75
N PRO A 393 38.18 21.35 6.87
CA PRO A 393 37.77 20.35 7.87
C PRO A 393 36.45 20.69 8.54
N LEU A 394 36.09 21.96 8.64
CA LEU A 394 34.83 22.43 9.20
C LEU A 394 33.61 21.95 8.36
N PHE A 395 33.70 22.11 7.03
CA PHE A 395 32.67 21.63 6.11
C PHE A 395 32.51 20.10 6.22
N MET A 396 33.63 19.37 6.22
CA MET A 396 33.62 17.91 6.29
C MET A 396 33.01 17.41 7.59
N SER A 397 33.27 18.06 8.72
CA SER A 397 32.63 17.71 10.02
C SER A 397 31.12 17.90 9.97
N ASN A 398 30.66 19.04 9.44
CA ASN A 398 29.24 19.31 9.28
C ASN A 398 28.57 18.38 8.26
N PHE A 399 29.28 18.05 7.16
CA PHE A 399 28.77 17.11 6.15
C PHE A 399 28.70 15.68 6.66
N PHE A 400 29.65 15.25 7.51
CA PHE A 400 29.57 13.96 8.20
C PHE A 400 28.35 13.89 9.10
N THR A 401 28.14 14.93 9.92
CA THR A 401 26.97 15.04 10.80
C THR A 401 25.66 15.01 10.01
N PHE A 402 25.60 15.77 8.90
CA PHE A 402 24.47 15.79 7.97
C PHE A 402 24.16 14.39 7.43
N SER A 403 25.19 13.71 6.93
CA SER A 403 25.02 12.40 6.29
C SER A 403 24.55 11.33 7.29
N LEU A 404 25.14 11.30 8.48
CA LEU A 404 24.80 10.35 9.53
C LEU A 404 23.36 10.57 10.05
N ALA A 405 23.00 11.81 10.34
CA ALA A 405 21.64 12.17 10.75
C ALA A 405 20.61 11.89 9.65
N GLY A 406 20.98 12.11 8.39
CA GLY A 406 20.15 11.76 7.24
C GLY A 406 19.86 10.26 7.14
N LEU A 407 20.87 9.42 7.33
CA LEU A 407 20.68 7.95 7.35
C LEU A 407 19.76 7.50 8.49
N ILE A 408 19.86 8.12 9.66
CA ILE A 408 18.97 7.85 10.78
C ILE A 408 17.54 8.27 10.42
N GLY A 409 17.35 9.46 9.87
CA GLY A 409 16.03 9.95 9.42
C GLY A 409 15.38 9.03 8.39
N TYR A 410 16.16 8.55 7.42
CA TYR A 410 15.70 7.55 6.44
C TYR A 410 15.15 6.28 7.12
N ARG A 411 15.90 5.69 8.04
CA ARG A 411 15.52 4.44 8.71
C ARG A 411 14.29 4.60 9.60
N VAL A 412 14.20 5.72 10.30
CA VAL A 412 13.11 5.98 11.25
C VAL A 412 11.77 6.10 10.51
N VAL A 413 11.73 6.85 9.41
CA VAL A 413 10.46 7.12 8.70
C VAL A 413 9.87 5.87 8.06
N TRP A 414 10.71 4.97 7.55
CA TRP A 414 10.24 3.68 7.00
C TRP A 414 9.50 2.78 7.99
N GLY A 415 9.74 2.95 9.29
CA GLY A 415 9.08 2.19 10.35
C GLY A 415 7.81 2.84 10.91
N VAL A 416 7.39 4.00 10.40
CA VAL A 416 6.21 4.73 10.92
C VAL A 416 4.94 4.22 10.25
N THR A 417 3.95 3.85 11.06
CA THR A 417 2.63 3.43 10.55
C THR A 417 1.94 4.60 9.82
N PRO A 418 1.21 4.35 8.71
CA PRO A 418 0.54 5.40 7.93
C PRO A 418 -0.39 6.30 8.74
N ALA A 419 -1.13 5.75 9.71
CA ALA A 419 -1.98 6.51 10.63
C ALA A 419 -1.24 7.63 11.39
N LEU A 420 0.05 7.42 11.69
CA LEU A 420 0.88 8.35 12.43
C LEU A 420 1.67 9.35 11.56
N HIS A 421 1.55 9.28 10.23
CA HIS A 421 2.21 10.22 9.33
C HIS A 421 1.78 11.68 9.58
N SER A 422 0.49 11.94 9.87
CA SER A 422 0.01 13.29 10.24
C SER A 422 0.63 13.81 11.53
N PRO A 423 0.62 13.09 12.66
CA PRO A 423 1.36 13.47 13.86
C PRO A 423 2.86 13.63 13.62
N LEU A 424 3.49 12.75 12.84
CA LEU A 424 4.91 12.82 12.48
C LEU A 424 5.24 14.14 11.77
N MET A 425 4.43 14.53 10.77
CA MET A 425 4.61 15.81 10.07
C MET A 425 4.49 17.00 11.02
N SER A 426 3.55 16.97 11.95
CA SER A 426 3.35 18.05 12.90
C SER A 426 4.50 18.16 13.90
N VAL A 427 5.05 17.03 14.37
CA VAL A 427 6.25 17.01 15.25
C VAL A 427 7.48 17.51 14.51
N THR A 428 7.74 16.99 13.29
CA THR A 428 8.91 17.43 12.51
C THR A 428 8.85 18.94 12.22
N ASN A 429 7.64 19.46 11.96
CA ASN A 429 7.40 20.88 11.82
C ASN A 429 7.69 21.65 13.12
N ALA A 430 7.21 21.16 14.28
CA ALA A 430 7.49 21.77 15.56
C ALA A 430 9.01 21.83 15.85
N ILE A 431 9.71 20.71 15.58
CA ILE A 431 11.16 20.61 15.78
C ILE A 431 11.93 21.55 14.80
N SER A 432 11.43 21.75 13.57
CA SER A 432 12.04 22.69 12.62
C SER A 432 12.03 24.14 13.11
N GLY A 433 11.17 24.48 14.07
CA GLY A 433 11.21 25.76 14.76
C GLY A 433 12.50 26.01 15.57
N MET A 434 13.41 25.04 15.67
CA MET A 434 14.78 25.29 16.16
C MET A 434 15.58 26.29 15.30
N VAL A 435 15.09 26.70 14.12
CA VAL A 435 15.50 27.91 13.39
C VAL A 435 15.60 29.13 14.32
N GLY A 436 14.77 29.25 15.35
CA GLY A 436 14.87 30.30 16.35
C GLY A 436 16.22 30.37 17.10
N ILE A 437 16.97 29.26 17.17
CA ILE A 437 18.33 29.24 17.73
C ILE A 437 19.25 30.15 16.89
N GLY A 438 19.16 30.10 15.57
CA GLY A 438 19.88 31.01 14.71
C GLY A 438 19.53 32.48 14.96
N GLY A 439 18.27 32.76 15.25
CA GLY A 439 17.83 34.08 15.67
C GLY A 439 18.51 34.57 16.96
N PHE A 440 18.75 33.69 17.94
CA PHE A 440 19.48 34.04 19.17
C PHE A 440 20.93 34.46 18.90
N PHE A 441 21.61 33.85 17.94
CA PHE A 441 22.99 34.23 17.57
C PHE A 441 23.09 35.63 17.00
N ILE A 442 21.99 36.19 16.50
CA ILE A 442 21.96 37.53 15.86
C ILE A 442 21.38 38.58 16.78
N MET A 443 20.64 38.18 17.80
CA MET A 443 20.00 39.07 18.75
C MET A 443 21.04 39.81 19.62
N GLY A 444 20.58 40.83 20.30
CA GLY A 444 21.40 41.65 21.18
C GLY A 444 20.77 43.05 21.36
N GLY A 445 21.53 44.02 21.80
CA GLY A 445 21.06 45.40 21.93
C GLY A 445 20.36 45.73 23.23
N GLY A 446 20.39 44.84 24.24
CA GLY A 446 19.76 45.04 25.54
C GLY A 446 18.31 44.54 25.55
N TYR A 447 17.40 45.32 26.18
CA TYR A 447 15.98 44.95 26.25
C TYR A 447 15.24 44.98 24.91
N LEU A 448 15.76 45.85 23.97
CA LEU A 448 15.19 45.99 22.62
C LEU A 448 16.30 45.91 21.58
N PRO A 449 16.02 45.38 20.37
CA PRO A 449 16.99 45.34 19.29
C PRO A 449 17.28 46.76 18.80
N GLN A 450 18.57 47.08 18.57
CA GLN A 450 19.05 48.42 18.17
C GLN A 450 19.49 48.48 16.71
N THR A 451 19.84 47.35 16.09
CA THR A 451 20.31 47.28 14.72
C THR A 451 19.37 46.43 13.86
N LEU A 452 19.40 46.62 12.53
CA LEU A 452 18.57 45.84 11.62
C LEU A 452 18.78 44.33 11.75
N PRO A 453 20.02 43.79 11.79
CA PRO A 453 20.22 42.37 12.06
C PRO A 453 19.56 41.87 13.34
N GLN A 454 19.65 42.65 14.41
CA GLN A 454 19.02 42.30 15.71
C GLN A 454 17.48 42.28 15.62
N VAL A 455 16.87 43.21 14.86
CA VAL A 455 15.40 43.18 14.61
C VAL A 455 15.01 41.94 13.82
N LEU A 456 15.79 41.56 12.80
CA LEU A 456 15.54 40.37 12.01
C LEU A 456 15.67 39.13 12.87
N GLY A 457 16.70 39.02 13.73
CA GLY A 457 16.86 37.91 14.68
C GLY A 457 15.72 37.83 15.68
N ALA A 458 15.32 38.95 16.30
CA ALA A 458 14.23 39.04 17.25
C ALA A 458 12.88 38.58 16.63
N THR A 459 12.61 39.04 15.41
CA THR A 459 11.42 38.64 14.66
C THR A 459 11.45 37.14 14.32
N SER A 460 12.62 36.62 13.91
CA SER A 460 12.78 35.18 13.64
C SER A 460 12.53 34.34 14.88
N VAL A 461 13.01 34.72 16.05
CA VAL A 461 12.75 34.03 17.32
C VAL A 461 11.25 33.99 17.62
N LEU A 462 10.57 35.14 17.54
CA LEU A 462 9.12 35.21 17.79
C LEU A 462 8.37 34.21 16.86
N LEU A 463 8.64 34.26 15.56
CA LEU A 463 7.99 33.41 14.56
C LEU A 463 8.32 31.93 14.78
N ALA A 464 9.57 31.60 15.03
CA ALA A 464 10.00 30.23 15.28
C ALA A 464 9.28 29.59 16.47
N PHE A 465 9.11 30.33 17.57
CA PHE A 465 8.42 29.84 18.77
C PHE A 465 6.90 29.72 18.60
N VAL A 466 6.27 30.51 17.71
CA VAL A 466 4.89 30.27 17.28
C VAL A 466 4.77 28.88 16.66
N ASN A 467 5.73 28.49 15.82
CA ASN A 467 5.75 27.17 15.19
C ASN A 467 6.03 26.06 16.20
N VAL A 468 7.03 26.19 17.06
CA VAL A 468 7.38 25.19 18.08
C VAL A 468 6.18 24.82 18.93
N SER A 469 5.56 25.80 19.58
CA SER A 469 4.46 25.53 20.51
C SER A 469 3.19 25.11 19.76
N GLY A 470 2.86 25.73 18.63
CA GLY A 470 1.73 25.39 17.79
C GLY A 470 1.80 23.94 17.31
N GLY A 471 2.97 23.54 16.78
CA GLY A 471 3.19 22.17 16.28
C GLY A 471 3.08 21.13 17.39
N PHE A 472 3.71 21.29 18.54
CA PHE A 472 3.62 20.32 19.65
C PHE A 472 2.21 20.20 20.23
N VAL A 473 1.47 21.32 20.33
CA VAL A 473 0.07 21.31 20.80
C VAL A 473 -0.83 20.57 19.80
N ILE A 474 -0.68 20.82 18.51
CA ILE A 474 -1.43 20.11 17.47
C ILE A 474 -1.10 18.62 17.50
N THR A 475 0.18 18.26 17.55
CA THR A 475 0.61 16.85 17.65
C THR A 475 0.01 16.16 18.86
N LYS A 476 0.09 16.79 20.04
CA LYS A 476 -0.51 16.21 21.25
C LYS A 476 -1.99 15.93 21.06
N ARG A 477 -2.74 16.89 20.51
CA ARG A 477 -4.18 16.72 20.26
C ARG A 477 -4.48 15.56 19.31
N MET A 478 -3.71 15.41 18.22
CA MET A 478 -3.85 14.27 17.31
C MET A 478 -3.57 12.95 18.01
N LEU A 479 -2.47 12.86 18.77
CA LEU A 479 -2.09 11.64 19.48
C LEU A 479 -3.07 11.25 20.59
N ASP A 480 -3.67 12.23 21.26
CA ASP A 480 -4.68 12.00 22.29
C ASP A 480 -5.96 11.36 21.72
N MET A 481 -6.29 11.62 20.43
CA MET A 481 -7.43 10.99 19.74
C MET A 481 -7.20 9.49 19.46
N PHE A 482 -5.96 9.06 19.25
CA PHE A 482 -5.61 7.64 19.02
C PHE A 482 -5.50 6.80 20.30
N ARG A 483 -5.81 7.37 21.46
CA ARG A 483 -5.75 6.65 22.73
C ARG A 483 -6.83 5.57 22.80
N ARG A 484 -6.42 4.33 23.11
CA ARG A 484 -7.32 3.21 23.34
C ARG A 484 -7.76 3.15 24.81
N PRO A 485 -8.98 2.67 25.10
CA PRO A 485 -9.41 2.43 26.48
C PRO A 485 -8.52 1.41 27.22
N THR A 486 -7.88 0.51 26.46
CA THR A 486 -6.99 -0.53 26.97
C THR A 486 -5.54 -0.08 27.17
N ASP A 487 -5.16 1.11 26.71
CA ASP A 487 -3.81 1.64 26.87
C ASP A 487 -3.47 1.82 28.35
N PRO A 488 -2.23 1.49 28.76
CA PRO A 488 -1.80 1.64 30.15
C PRO A 488 -1.83 3.12 30.58
N PRO A 489 -1.97 3.39 31.91
CA PRO A 489 -1.94 4.76 32.40
C PRO A 489 -0.56 5.39 32.16
N GLU A 490 -0.57 6.62 31.66
CA GLU A 490 0.63 7.40 31.37
C GLU A 490 0.83 8.49 32.44
N TYR A 491 2.10 8.75 32.77
CA TYR A 491 2.48 9.76 33.77
C TYR A 491 3.35 10.85 33.13
N PRO A 492 2.81 11.69 32.20
CA PRO A 492 3.59 12.69 31.47
C PRO A 492 4.21 13.76 32.37
N TRP A 493 3.67 14.00 33.55
CA TRP A 493 4.22 14.95 34.51
C TRP A 493 5.59 14.54 35.06
N LEU A 494 5.94 13.24 35.04
CA LEU A 494 7.27 12.78 35.43
C LEU A 494 8.39 13.30 34.51
N TYR A 495 8.06 13.61 33.26
CA TYR A 495 9.02 14.23 32.32
C TYR A 495 9.38 15.67 32.68
N ALA A 496 8.67 16.31 33.59
CA ALA A 496 9.09 17.57 34.19
C ALA A 496 10.38 17.43 35.00
N VAL A 497 10.65 16.26 35.58
CA VAL A 497 11.86 15.99 36.38
C VAL A 497 13.14 16.17 35.54
N PRO A 498 13.34 15.46 34.41
CA PRO A 498 14.49 15.71 33.55
C PRO A 498 14.49 17.14 33.00
N GLY A 499 13.32 17.74 32.67
CA GLY A 499 13.22 19.12 32.20
C GLY A 499 13.80 20.13 33.19
N VAL A 500 13.45 20.01 34.47
CA VAL A 500 13.95 20.90 35.53
C VAL A 500 15.43 20.63 35.81
N LEU A 501 15.86 19.39 35.88
CA LEU A 501 17.26 19.01 36.11
C LEU A 501 18.18 19.53 34.99
N PHE A 502 17.80 19.32 33.73
CA PHE A 502 18.56 19.80 32.59
C PHE A 502 18.51 21.33 32.49
N GLY A 503 17.35 21.95 32.72
CA GLY A 503 17.20 23.41 32.76
C GLY A 503 18.09 24.04 33.79
N GLY A 504 18.12 23.50 35.02
CA GLY A 504 18.99 23.94 36.10
C GLY A 504 20.49 23.71 35.77
N GLY A 505 20.82 22.58 35.17
CA GLY A 505 22.17 22.27 34.71
C GLY A 505 22.69 23.25 33.67
N TYR A 506 21.87 23.67 32.71
CA TYR A 506 22.26 24.66 31.70
C TYR A 506 22.38 26.08 32.27
N LEU A 507 21.53 26.47 33.19
CA LEU A 507 21.68 27.73 33.91
C LEU A 507 22.99 27.76 34.70
N MET A 508 23.35 26.64 35.32
CA MET A 508 24.65 26.50 36.01
C MET A 508 25.80 26.53 35.01
N ALA A 509 25.69 25.89 33.86
CA ALA A 509 26.71 25.94 32.81
C ALA A 509 26.94 27.38 32.30
N ALA A 510 25.88 28.15 32.14
CA ALA A 510 25.93 29.54 31.74
C ALA A 510 26.66 30.39 32.79
N SER A 511 26.47 30.14 34.11
CA SER A 511 27.11 30.87 35.19
C SER A 511 28.57 30.50 35.38
N THR A 512 28.99 29.30 35.00
CA THR A 512 30.36 28.74 35.23
C THR A 512 31.23 28.69 33.97
N GLY A 513 30.68 28.98 32.78
CA GLY A 513 31.41 28.96 31.52
C GLY A 513 31.90 27.59 31.06
N MET A 514 31.23 26.50 31.52
CA MET A 514 31.63 25.13 31.18
C MET A 514 31.20 24.72 29.77
N ALA A 515 32.06 24.86 28.78
CA ALA A 515 31.79 24.49 27.37
C ALA A 515 31.42 23.02 27.18
N GLY A 516 31.94 22.11 28.01
CA GLY A 516 31.61 20.69 27.96
C GLY A 516 30.10 20.39 28.24
N LEU A 517 29.46 21.18 29.12
CA LEU A 517 28.03 21.02 29.42
C LEU A 517 27.15 21.48 28.22
N VAL A 518 27.57 22.49 27.49
CA VAL A 518 26.88 22.95 26.27
C VAL A 518 26.89 21.86 25.19
N GLN A 519 28.06 21.25 24.97
CA GLN A 519 28.18 20.14 24.01
C GLN A 519 27.37 18.91 24.43
N ALA A 520 27.34 18.59 25.72
CA ALA A 520 26.47 17.54 26.26
C ALA A 520 24.98 17.87 26.05
N GLY A 521 24.60 19.16 26.16
CA GLY A 521 23.25 19.65 25.87
C GLY A 521 22.87 19.47 24.39
N TYR A 522 23.75 19.76 23.48
CA TYR A 522 23.52 19.55 22.04
C TYR A 522 23.37 18.05 21.71
N LEU A 523 24.20 17.19 22.32
CA LEU A 523 24.07 15.75 22.18
C LEU A 523 22.74 15.23 22.73
N ALA A 524 22.37 15.64 23.95
CA ALA A 524 21.11 15.25 24.57
C ALA A 524 19.90 15.69 23.75
N SER A 525 19.90 16.93 23.25
CA SER A 525 18.86 17.46 22.35
C SER A 525 18.75 16.62 21.07
N SER A 526 19.86 16.33 20.42
CA SER A 526 19.90 15.54 19.18
C SER A 526 19.34 14.12 19.42
N LEU A 527 19.77 13.45 20.50
CA LEU A 527 19.28 12.10 20.84
C LEU A 527 17.79 12.11 21.22
N LEU A 528 17.31 13.13 21.92
CA LEU A 528 15.88 13.28 22.25
C LEU A 528 15.03 13.56 21.00
N CYS A 529 15.51 14.35 20.04
CA CYS A 529 14.84 14.56 18.77
C CYS A 529 14.78 13.27 17.92
N ILE A 530 15.86 12.49 17.88
CA ILE A 530 15.86 11.15 17.25
C ILE A 530 14.87 10.22 17.96
N GLY A 531 14.91 10.17 19.28
CA GLY A 531 13.99 9.39 20.11
C GLY A 531 12.53 9.82 19.94
N SER A 532 12.29 11.09 19.71
CA SER A 532 10.95 11.63 19.36
C SER A 532 10.39 11.00 18.10
N LEU A 533 11.16 11.02 17.01
CA LEU A 533 10.72 10.44 15.74
C LEU A 533 10.59 8.91 15.81
N THR A 534 11.53 8.25 16.48
CA THR A 534 11.45 6.80 16.71
C THR A 534 10.23 6.43 17.54
N GLY A 535 9.91 7.23 18.59
CA GLY A 535 8.71 7.03 19.40
C GLY A 535 7.41 7.15 18.62
N LEU A 536 7.38 7.96 17.55
CA LEU A 536 6.24 8.11 16.67
C LEU A 536 6.03 6.95 15.67
N ALA A 537 6.89 5.93 15.68
CA ALA A 537 6.72 4.77 14.81
C ALA A 537 5.48 3.92 15.18
N SER A 538 5.06 3.92 16.45
CA SER A 538 3.96 3.10 16.97
C SER A 538 2.99 3.93 17.80
N GLN A 539 1.70 3.61 17.74
CA GLN A 539 0.63 4.27 18.50
C GLN A 539 0.89 4.26 20.02
N THR A 540 1.42 3.17 20.56
CA THR A 540 1.68 3.01 21.99
C THR A 540 2.83 3.88 22.50
N THR A 541 3.80 4.23 21.68
CA THR A 541 4.98 5.05 22.03
C THR A 541 4.90 6.49 21.55
N ALA A 542 3.93 6.82 20.70
CA ALA A 542 3.88 8.11 20.00
C ALA A 542 3.73 9.30 20.96
N ARG A 543 2.94 9.18 22.02
CA ARG A 543 2.77 10.27 23.03
C ARG A 543 4.06 10.54 23.81
N THR A 544 4.78 9.50 24.17
CA THR A 544 6.14 9.60 24.76
C THR A 544 7.12 10.24 23.79
N GLY A 545 7.05 9.86 22.49
CA GLY A 545 7.83 10.47 21.42
C GLY A 545 7.60 11.98 21.32
N ASN A 546 6.36 12.46 21.41
CA ASN A 546 6.06 13.89 21.43
C ASN A 546 6.68 14.60 22.63
N LEU A 547 6.64 14.00 23.84
CA LEU A 547 7.28 14.55 25.03
C LEU A 547 8.81 14.62 24.90
N MET A 548 9.42 13.57 24.30
CA MET A 548 10.85 13.58 24.00
C MET A 548 11.22 14.72 23.03
N GLY A 549 10.38 15.00 22.03
CA GLY A 549 10.56 16.14 21.12
C GLY A 549 10.52 17.49 21.83
N MET A 550 9.57 17.66 22.72
CA MET A 550 9.48 18.88 23.53
C MET A 550 10.73 19.08 24.41
N LEU A 551 11.21 18.03 25.08
CA LEU A 551 12.44 18.07 25.86
C LEU A 551 13.66 18.27 24.98
N GLY A 552 13.70 17.65 23.79
CA GLY A 552 14.79 17.80 22.83
C GLY A 552 14.94 19.24 22.35
N VAL A 553 13.87 19.88 21.91
CA VAL A 553 13.88 21.29 21.50
C VAL A 553 14.20 22.20 22.68
N GLY A 554 13.58 21.97 23.84
CA GLY A 554 13.83 22.75 25.05
C GLY A 554 15.28 22.71 25.51
N SER A 555 15.90 21.51 25.55
CA SER A 555 17.31 21.36 25.92
C SER A 555 18.25 22.00 24.90
N GLY A 556 17.97 21.89 23.60
CA GLY A 556 18.75 22.54 22.56
C GLY A 556 18.73 24.06 22.64
N VAL A 557 17.55 24.65 22.88
CA VAL A 557 17.36 26.09 23.08
C VAL A 557 18.12 26.56 24.32
N LEU A 558 17.99 25.86 25.45
CA LEU A 558 18.69 26.25 26.71
C LEU A 558 20.21 26.11 26.58
N ALA A 559 20.70 25.05 25.96
CA ALA A 559 22.12 24.86 25.70
C ALA A 559 22.69 25.98 24.80
N SER A 560 21.94 26.39 23.77
CA SER A 560 22.36 27.49 22.88
C SER A 560 22.35 28.83 23.56
N LEU A 561 21.36 29.13 24.37
CA LEU A 561 21.31 30.34 25.21
C LEU A 561 22.49 30.39 26.18
N SER A 562 22.84 29.24 26.79
CA SER A 562 24.00 29.13 27.70
C SER A 562 25.32 29.36 26.97
N ALA A 563 25.42 28.91 25.69
CA ALA A 563 26.62 29.13 24.88
C ALA A 563 26.87 30.58 24.53
N LEU A 564 25.83 31.38 24.38
CA LEU A 564 25.92 32.77 23.91
C LEU A 564 26.35 33.76 24.99
N GLY A 565 26.23 33.40 26.30
CA GLY A 565 26.70 34.23 27.40
C GLY A 565 26.09 35.65 27.41
N PHE A 566 24.80 35.75 27.10
CA PHE A 566 24.11 37.05 27.02
C PHE A 566 24.11 37.83 28.33
N ALA A 567 24.18 39.15 28.23
CA ALA A 567 23.83 40.05 29.30
C ALA A 567 22.38 39.79 29.76
N PRO A 568 22.03 39.98 31.03
CA PRO A 568 20.71 39.72 31.57
C PRO A 568 19.57 40.37 30.77
N GLU A 569 19.81 41.58 30.23
CA GLU A 569 18.81 42.33 29.45
C GLU A 569 18.50 41.64 28.13
N ALA A 570 19.50 41.15 27.42
CA ALA A 570 19.33 40.41 26.17
C ALA A 570 18.66 39.03 26.41
N LEU A 571 18.96 38.41 27.54
CA LEU A 571 18.32 37.12 27.93
C LEU A 571 16.84 37.35 28.20
N VAL A 572 16.45 38.44 28.87
CA VAL A 572 15.02 38.81 29.09
C VAL A 572 14.33 39.05 27.73
N GLN A 573 14.99 39.70 26.78
CA GLN A 573 14.48 39.89 25.42
C GLN A 573 14.25 38.55 24.73
N CYS A 574 15.22 37.64 24.76
CA CYS A 574 15.13 36.30 24.15
C CYS A 574 13.96 35.50 24.73
N LEU A 575 13.88 35.40 26.06
CA LEU A 575 12.86 34.64 26.76
C LEU A 575 11.47 35.30 26.60
N GLY A 576 11.40 36.62 26.56
CA GLY A 576 10.17 37.37 26.32
C GLY A 576 9.58 37.09 24.95
N LEU A 577 10.40 37.12 23.89
CA LEU A 577 9.96 36.84 22.52
C LEU A 577 9.62 35.37 22.33
N ALA A 578 10.43 34.46 22.84
CA ALA A 578 10.17 33.04 22.81
C ALA A 578 8.87 32.70 23.57
N GLY A 579 8.64 33.30 24.73
CA GLY A 579 7.42 33.15 25.51
C GLY A 579 6.18 33.70 24.78
N ALA A 580 6.27 34.89 24.21
CA ALA A 580 5.19 35.49 23.43
C ALA A 580 4.82 34.62 22.20
N GLY A 581 5.84 34.19 21.44
CA GLY A 581 5.65 33.26 20.32
C GLY A 581 4.98 31.97 20.77
N SER A 582 5.44 31.38 21.88
CA SER A 582 4.88 30.15 22.45
C SER A 582 3.41 30.29 22.85
N ILE A 583 3.03 31.42 23.43
CA ILE A 583 1.61 31.70 23.80
C ILE A 583 0.76 31.81 22.55
N ILE A 584 1.20 32.55 21.54
CA ILE A 584 0.47 32.73 20.28
C ILE A 584 0.29 31.38 19.59
N GLY A 585 1.36 30.60 19.42
CA GLY A 585 1.31 29.29 18.79
C GLY A 585 0.44 28.28 19.54
N GLY A 586 0.53 28.27 20.89
CA GLY A 586 -0.28 27.40 21.73
C GLY A 586 -1.78 27.72 21.67
N LEU A 587 -2.13 29.02 21.63
CA LEU A 587 -3.52 29.47 21.47
C LEU A 587 -4.07 29.08 20.08
N LEU A 588 -3.27 29.28 19.02
CA LEU A 588 -3.63 28.86 17.66
C LEU A 588 -3.86 27.34 17.60
N GLY A 589 -2.93 26.54 18.12
CA GLY A 589 -3.01 25.09 18.11
C GLY A 589 -4.20 24.52 18.88
N ARG A 590 -4.70 25.20 19.90
CA ARG A 590 -5.88 24.78 20.68
C ARG A 590 -7.22 25.07 20.00
N ARG A 591 -7.30 26.10 19.15
CA ARG A 591 -8.56 26.56 18.53
C ARG A 591 -8.93 25.84 17.23
N ILE A 592 -8.01 25.12 16.63
CA ILE A 592 -8.17 24.54 15.29
C ILE A 592 -8.92 23.22 15.38
N GLY A 593 -9.88 23.02 14.45
CA GLY A 593 -10.58 21.76 14.27
C GLY A 593 -9.73 20.72 13.50
N PRO A 594 -9.99 19.41 13.68
CA PRO A 594 -9.24 18.34 13.01
C PRO A 594 -9.32 18.38 11.49
N THR A 595 -10.42 18.83 10.91
CA THR A 595 -10.55 19.04 9.45
C THR A 595 -9.66 20.16 8.92
N GLU A 596 -9.23 21.09 9.80
CA GLU A 596 -8.39 22.22 9.46
C GLU A 596 -6.89 21.97 9.68
N LEU A 597 -6.52 20.80 10.21
CA LEU A 597 -5.13 20.45 10.52
C LEU A 597 -4.17 20.59 9.34
N PRO A 598 -4.47 20.11 8.12
CA PRO A 598 -3.55 20.23 6.99
C PRO A 598 -3.23 21.68 6.64
N GLN A 599 -4.23 22.55 6.64
CA GLN A 599 -4.02 23.96 6.34
C GLN A 599 -3.19 24.66 7.43
N MET A 600 -3.36 24.27 8.71
CA MET A 600 -2.55 24.85 9.78
C MET A 600 -1.11 24.39 9.78
N VAL A 601 -0.86 23.12 9.48
CA VAL A 601 0.51 22.64 9.30
C VAL A 601 1.19 23.42 8.18
N ALA A 602 0.51 23.67 7.05
CA ALA A 602 1.04 24.52 5.97
C ALA A 602 1.29 25.97 6.45
N ALA A 603 0.37 26.57 7.24
CA ALA A 603 0.57 27.91 7.79
C ALA A 603 1.80 27.97 8.70
N LEU A 604 1.99 26.97 9.57
CA LEU A 604 3.15 26.89 10.45
C LEU A 604 4.47 26.72 9.67
N HIS A 605 4.49 25.94 8.57
CA HIS A 605 5.64 25.86 7.67
C HIS A 605 5.99 27.22 7.05
N SER A 606 4.99 28.03 6.70
CA SER A 606 5.26 29.37 6.16
C SER A 606 5.97 30.24 7.20
N VAL A 607 5.54 30.18 8.44
CA VAL A 607 6.16 30.95 9.54
C VAL A 607 7.64 30.57 9.74
N VAL A 608 7.96 29.27 9.71
CA VAL A 608 9.34 28.77 9.80
C VAL A 608 10.17 29.18 8.59
N GLY A 609 9.60 29.06 7.37
CA GLY A 609 10.29 29.50 6.16
C GLY A 609 10.68 30.98 6.21
N LEU A 610 9.76 31.83 6.70
CA LEU A 610 10.07 33.25 6.89
C LEU A 610 11.13 33.48 7.98
N ALA A 611 11.05 32.74 9.10
CA ALA A 611 12.04 32.82 10.16
C ALA A 611 13.45 32.49 9.63
N ALA A 612 13.59 31.44 8.80
CA ALA A 612 14.86 31.07 8.17
C ALA A 612 15.40 32.15 7.23
N VAL A 613 14.53 32.80 6.44
CA VAL A 613 14.95 33.96 5.60
C VAL A 613 15.49 35.09 6.46
N LEU A 614 14.79 35.46 7.53
CA LEU A 614 15.18 36.55 8.41
C LEU A 614 16.48 36.24 9.15
N THR A 615 16.65 35.02 9.64
CA THR A 615 17.89 34.57 10.27
C THR A 615 19.06 34.62 9.28
N SER A 616 18.89 34.09 8.08
CA SER A 616 19.96 34.05 7.07
C SER A 616 20.39 35.45 6.64
N ILE A 617 19.44 36.35 6.35
CA ILE A 617 19.74 37.76 6.01
C ILE A 617 20.40 38.45 7.20
N GLY A 618 19.85 38.30 8.41
CA GLY A 618 20.37 38.92 9.62
C GLY A 618 21.81 38.48 9.92
N SER A 619 22.12 37.20 9.77
CA SER A 619 23.45 36.64 10.00
C SER A 619 24.46 37.17 8.98
N ILE A 620 24.13 37.21 7.68
CA ILE A 620 25.00 37.75 6.64
C ILE A 620 25.25 39.25 6.89
N MET A 621 24.18 40.00 7.22
CA MET A 621 24.34 41.46 7.47
C MET A 621 25.14 41.76 8.75
N ALA A 622 25.05 40.91 9.77
CA ALA A 622 25.82 41.05 10.99
C ALA A 622 27.32 40.78 10.76
N ALA A 623 27.65 39.86 9.86
CA ALA A 623 29.03 39.40 9.59
C ALA A 623 29.61 39.95 8.26
N VAL A 624 28.99 40.94 7.63
CA VAL A 624 29.31 41.37 6.25
C VAL A 624 30.81 41.68 6.00
N ASN A 625 31.54 42.07 7.03
CA ASN A 625 32.98 42.38 6.93
C ASN A 625 33.90 41.16 7.12
N HIS A 626 33.38 40.03 7.54
CA HIS A 626 34.10 38.80 7.91
C HIS A 626 33.46 37.52 7.34
N LEU A 627 32.82 37.65 6.17
CA LEU A 627 32.13 36.51 5.53
C LEU A 627 33.16 35.53 4.94
N ASP A 628 33.16 34.30 5.37
CA ASP A 628 33.84 33.22 4.70
C ASP A 628 32.98 32.59 3.59
N MET A 629 33.57 31.78 2.72
CA MET A 629 32.89 31.16 1.59
C MET A 629 31.71 30.25 2.04
N LEU A 630 31.90 29.51 3.13
CA LEU A 630 30.88 28.62 3.66
C LEU A 630 29.66 29.41 4.16
N HIS A 631 29.90 30.48 4.93
CA HIS A 631 28.86 31.38 5.44
C HIS A 631 28.07 32.05 4.30
N MET A 632 28.78 32.51 3.25
CA MET A 632 28.16 33.15 2.08
C MET A 632 27.22 32.17 1.35
N VAL A 633 27.72 30.98 1.01
CA VAL A 633 26.94 29.97 0.25
C VAL A 633 25.76 29.49 1.06
N THR A 634 25.98 29.11 2.32
CA THR A 634 24.92 28.53 3.14
C THR A 634 23.86 29.54 3.55
N GLY A 635 24.28 30.79 3.89
CA GLY A 635 23.32 31.85 4.16
C GLY A 635 22.48 32.21 2.94
N TYR A 636 23.10 32.26 1.74
CA TYR A 636 22.36 32.49 0.49
C TYR A 636 21.36 31.37 0.20
N LEU A 637 21.74 30.11 0.41
CA LEU A 637 20.87 28.95 0.28
C LEU A 637 19.75 28.94 1.33
N GLY A 638 20.02 29.40 2.56
CA GLY A 638 19.03 29.58 3.61
C GLY A 638 17.92 30.56 3.20
N VAL A 639 18.28 31.68 2.57
CA VAL A 639 17.28 32.60 2.00
C VAL A 639 16.51 31.97 0.85
N LEU A 640 17.18 31.25 -0.06
CA LEU A 640 16.53 30.59 -1.19
C LEU A 640 15.50 29.54 -0.73
N VAL A 641 15.94 28.61 0.09
CA VAL A 641 15.09 27.47 0.53
C VAL A 641 13.99 27.98 1.47
N GLY A 642 14.33 28.85 2.41
CA GLY A 642 13.36 29.47 3.31
C GLY A 642 12.29 30.28 2.57
N GLY A 643 12.69 31.05 1.54
CA GLY A 643 11.77 31.85 0.73
C GLY A 643 10.80 31.02 -0.09
N VAL A 644 11.27 29.93 -0.71
CA VAL A 644 10.43 28.96 -1.42
C VAL A 644 9.45 28.29 -0.45
N THR A 645 9.92 27.92 0.74
CA THR A 645 9.09 27.33 1.80
C THR A 645 8.01 28.30 2.25
N PHE A 646 8.34 29.56 2.48
CA PHE A 646 7.41 30.59 2.94
C PHE A 646 6.23 30.76 1.98
N THR A 647 6.50 31.16 0.74
CA THR A 647 5.43 31.45 -0.23
C THR A 647 4.72 30.20 -0.75
N GLY A 648 5.46 29.09 -0.90
CA GLY A 648 4.89 27.79 -1.28
C GLY A 648 3.89 27.31 -0.23
N SER A 649 4.20 27.47 1.05
CA SER A 649 3.31 27.09 2.15
C SER A 649 2.09 28.00 2.28
N ILE A 650 2.22 29.29 1.97
CA ILE A 650 1.07 30.22 1.87
C ILE A 650 0.11 29.75 0.78
N VAL A 651 0.64 29.40 -0.41
CA VAL A 651 -0.20 28.91 -1.52
C VAL A 651 -0.88 27.61 -1.15
N ALA A 652 -0.16 26.68 -0.52
CA ALA A 652 -0.73 25.42 -0.03
C ALA A 652 -1.85 25.70 1.00
N PHE A 653 -1.61 26.58 1.96
CA PHE A 653 -2.63 27.01 2.92
C PHE A 653 -3.89 27.58 2.24
N MET A 654 -3.71 28.47 1.25
CA MET A 654 -4.83 29.11 0.53
C MET A 654 -5.64 28.09 -0.29
N LYS A 655 -4.99 27.10 -0.90
CA LYS A 655 -5.66 26.03 -1.63
C LYS A 655 -6.42 25.08 -0.69
N LEU A 656 -5.80 24.69 0.40
CA LEU A 656 -6.40 23.80 1.39
C LEU A 656 -7.58 24.43 2.13
N SER A 657 -7.49 25.74 2.42
CA SER A 657 -8.57 26.51 3.07
C SER A 657 -9.70 26.91 2.11
N GLY A 658 -9.61 26.56 0.82
CA GLY A 658 -10.60 26.92 -0.19
C GLY A 658 -10.61 28.40 -0.62
N ARG A 659 -9.65 29.22 -0.12
CA ARG A 659 -9.50 30.62 -0.52
C ARG A 659 -8.90 30.79 -1.91
N MET A 660 -8.23 29.77 -2.42
CA MET A 660 -7.72 29.67 -3.78
C MET A 660 -8.25 28.40 -4.40
N SER A 661 -8.55 28.42 -5.72
CA SER A 661 -9.03 27.22 -6.42
C SER A 661 -8.06 26.05 -6.26
N SER A 662 -8.60 24.87 -5.96
CA SER A 662 -7.83 23.61 -5.88
C SER A 662 -7.30 23.14 -7.24
N ARG A 663 -7.81 23.71 -8.36
CA ARG A 663 -7.32 23.42 -9.71
C ARG A 663 -5.89 23.94 -9.90
N PRO A 664 -5.06 23.26 -10.70
CA PRO A 664 -3.73 23.78 -11.06
C PRO A 664 -3.82 25.15 -11.73
N THR A 665 -3.10 26.14 -11.22
CA THR A 665 -2.98 27.45 -11.85
C THR A 665 -1.71 27.45 -12.68
N ILE A 666 -1.85 27.16 -13.99
CA ILE A 666 -0.70 27.03 -14.89
C ILE A 666 -0.42 28.38 -15.55
N LEU A 667 0.73 28.95 -15.24
CA LEU A 667 1.22 30.14 -15.91
C LEU A 667 1.77 29.80 -17.32
N PRO A 668 1.50 30.63 -18.34
CA PRO A 668 2.11 30.44 -19.66
C PRO A 668 3.64 30.42 -19.54
N GLY A 669 4.29 29.42 -20.14
CA GLY A 669 5.76 29.29 -20.06
C GLY A 669 6.31 28.94 -18.69
N ARG A 670 5.53 28.29 -17.80
CA ARG A 670 5.89 28.00 -16.38
C ARG A 670 7.30 27.42 -16.21
N HIS A 671 7.70 26.51 -17.09
CA HIS A 671 9.01 25.86 -16.99
C HIS A 671 10.14 26.86 -17.27
N LEU A 672 9.95 27.73 -18.27
CA LEU A 672 10.91 28.79 -18.60
C LEU A 672 11.02 29.81 -17.46
N VAL A 673 9.87 30.19 -16.86
CA VAL A 673 9.84 31.09 -15.70
C VAL A 673 10.58 30.47 -14.51
N ASN A 674 10.29 29.20 -14.18
CA ASN A 674 10.92 28.51 -13.06
C ASN A 674 12.42 28.26 -13.25
N VAL A 675 12.84 27.93 -14.48
CA VAL A 675 14.28 27.85 -14.85
C VAL A 675 14.94 29.21 -14.80
N GLY A 676 14.27 30.23 -15.31
CA GLY A 676 14.76 31.61 -15.27
C GLY A 676 14.96 32.12 -13.83
N LEU A 677 14.00 31.88 -12.94
CA LEU A 677 14.15 32.23 -11.52
C LEU A 677 15.30 31.45 -10.85
N LEU A 678 15.47 30.17 -11.16
CA LEU A 678 16.59 29.39 -10.63
C LEU A 678 17.93 29.89 -11.16
N THR A 679 18.03 30.10 -12.46
CA THR A 679 19.26 30.64 -13.10
C THR A 679 19.59 32.03 -12.57
N GLY A 680 18.57 32.87 -12.40
CA GLY A 680 18.73 34.20 -11.78
C GLY A 680 19.26 34.10 -10.35
N ASN A 681 18.75 33.18 -9.55
CA ASN A 681 19.27 32.92 -8.19
C ASN A 681 20.72 32.44 -8.22
N VAL A 682 21.11 31.55 -9.13
CA VAL A 682 22.49 31.08 -9.27
C VAL A 682 23.41 32.23 -9.72
N ALA A 683 22.98 33.05 -10.66
CA ALA A 683 23.76 34.19 -11.13
C ALA A 683 23.96 35.25 -10.03
N THR A 684 22.90 35.59 -9.29
CA THR A 684 22.99 36.51 -8.15
C THR A 684 23.79 35.92 -6.98
N MET A 685 23.79 34.60 -6.79
CA MET A 685 24.72 33.95 -5.84
C MET A 685 26.17 34.13 -6.24
N GLY A 686 26.50 33.95 -7.53
CA GLY A 686 27.84 34.21 -8.06
C GLY A 686 28.27 35.66 -7.86
N ALA A 687 27.40 36.62 -8.16
CA ALA A 687 27.63 38.04 -7.92
C ALA A 687 27.78 38.36 -6.42
N PHE A 688 27.01 37.71 -5.55
CA PHE A 688 27.12 37.85 -4.11
C PHE A 688 28.47 37.36 -3.60
N ILE A 689 28.91 36.16 -4.01
CA ILE A 689 30.20 35.59 -3.60
C ILE A 689 31.36 36.45 -4.08
N ALA A 690 31.29 36.99 -5.31
CA ALA A 690 32.37 37.83 -5.87
C ALA A 690 32.42 39.23 -5.29
N GLY A 691 31.31 39.83 -4.90
CA GLY A 691 31.19 41.23 -4.57
C GLY A 691 30.81 41.58 -3.13
N ALA A 692 30.26 40.64 -2.35
CA ALA A 692 29.79 40.91 -0.99
C ALA A 692 30.92 41.25 0.02
N PRO A 693 32.08 40.57 0.00
CA PRO A 693 33.18 40.91 0.89
C PRO A 693 33.65 42.37 0.64
N GLY A 694 33.44 43.25 1.63
CA GLY A 694 33.78 44.64 1.59
C GLY A 694 32.79 45.61 0.88
N ALA A 695 31.66 45.12 0.37
CA ALA A 695 30.62 45.93 -0.26
C ALA A 695 29.21 45.61 0.24
N PRO A 696 28.80 46.17 1.41
CA PRO A 696 27.48 45.87 2.03
C PRO A 696 26.27 46.14 1.11
N ALA A 697 26.39 47.13 0.22
CA ALA A 697 25.33 47.48 -0.73
C ALA A 697 25.12 46.36 -1.77
N ILE A 698 26.20 45.73 -2.26
CA ILE A 698 26.11 44.58 -3.19
C ILE A 698 25.49 43.39 -2.46
N ALA A 699 25.90 43.11 -1.23
CA ALA A 699 25.35 42.06 -0.40
C ALA A 699 23.83 42.25 -0.21
N ALA A 700 23.40 43.43 0.21
CA ALA A 700 21.99 43.75 0.41
C ALA A 700 21.16 43.63 -0.88
N THR A 701 21.70 44.10 -2.01
CA THR A 701 21.01 44.02 -3.30
C THR A 701 20.86 42.56 -3.77
N CYS A 702 21.91 41.75 -3.66
CA CYS A 702 21.85 40.32 -4.04
C CYS A 702 20.90 39.53 -3.13
N LEU A 703 20.87 39.79 -1.82
CA LEU A 703 19.95 39.15 -0.88
C LEU A 703 18.50 39.57 -1.14
N ALA A 704 18.25 40.87 -1.44
CA ALA A 704 16.91 41.33 -1.81
C ALA A 704 16.41 40.67 -3.11
N ALA A 705 17.30 40.59 -4.11
CA ALA A 705 16.97 39.89 -5.37
C ALA A 705 16.71 38.39 -5.14
N ASN A 706 17.56 37.72 -4.37
CA ASN A 706 17.32 36.31 -3.98
C ASN A 706 15.98 36.14 -3.28
N THR A 707 15.67 36.98 -2.30
CA THR A 707 14.40 36.92 -1.55
C THR A 707 13.20 37.06 -2.49
N ALA A 708 13.23 38.08 -3.37
CA ALA A 708 12.14 38.29 -4.32
C ALA A 708 11.97 37.11 -5.31
N MET A 709 13.08 36.60 -5.87
CA MET A 709 13.04 35.44 -6.77
C MET A 709 12.64 34.16 -6.07
N SER A 710 13.06 33.95 -4.84
CA SER A 710 12.67 32.76 -4.03
C SER A 710 11.18 32.80 -3.71
N PHE A 711 10.65 33.97 -3.35
CA PHE A 711 9.19 34.12 -3.10
C PHE A 711 8.40 33.88 -4.38
N ALA A 712 8.82 34.42 -5.51
CA ALA A 712 8.18 34.17 -6.80
C ALA A 712 8.23 32.69 -7.17
N LYS A 713 9.39 32.02 -6.95
CA LYS A 713 9.56 30.60 -7.25
C LYS A 713 8.66 29.72 -6.38
N GLY A 714 8.55 29.97 -5.07
CA GLY A 714 7.67 29.22 -4.19
C GLY A 714 6.20 29.33 -4.61
N PHE A 715 5.77 30.55 -5.01
CA PHE A 715 4.42 30.75 -5.54
C PHE A 715 4.21 29.98 -6.87
N THR A 716 5.09 30.16 -7.86
CA THR A 716 4.91 29.59 -9.22
C THR A 716 4.97 28.07 -9.23
N THR A 717 5.77 27.45 -8.38
CA THR A 717 5.85 25.99 -8.26
C THR A 717 4.62 25.41 -7.58
N THR A 718 4.20 25.94 -6.43
CA THR A 718 3.09 25.38 -5.65
C THR A 718 1.74 25.71 -6.28
N ALA A 719 1.54 26.87 -6.90
CA ALA A 719 0.29 27.24 -7.55
C ALA A 719 -0.06 26.30 -8.73
N ALA A 720 0.95 25.77 -9.41
CA ALA A 720 0.78 24.86 -10.54
C ALA A 720 0.36 23.42 -10.15
N ILE A 721 0.38 23.08 -8.85
CA ILE A 721 0.06 21.75 -8.36
C ILE A 721 -1.41 21.68 -7.94
N GLY A 722 -2.10 20.59 -8.30
CA GLY A 722 -3.51 20.38 -8.01
C GLY A 722 -3.78 20.06 -6.52
N GLY A 723 -5.05 20.21 -6.11
CA GLY A 723 -5.47 19.95 -4.73
C GLY A 723 -5.28 18.50 -4.28
N ALA A 724 -5.40 17.56 -5.21
CA ALA A 724 -5.19 16.13 -4.95
C ALA A 724 -3.72 15.80 -4.59
N ASP A 725 -2.76 16.55 -5.15
CA ASP A 725 -1.32 16.38 -4.91
C ASP A 725 -0.82 17.21 -3.71
N MET A 726 -1.69 18.01 -3.06
CA MET A 726 -1.29 18.85 -1.92
C MET A 726 -0.68 18.05 -0.74
N PRO A 727 -1.08 16.81 -0.43
CA PRO A 727 -0.40 16.01 0.57
C PRO A 727 1.10 15.89 0.33
N VAL A 728 1.50 15.58 -0.91
CA VAL A 728 2.92 15.47 -1.29
C VAL A 728 3.62 16.83 -1.20
N VAL A 729 2.94 17.92 -1.60
CA VAL A 729 3.54 19.28 -1.54
C VAL A 729 3.85 19.68 -0.09
N ILE A 730 2.94 19.40 0.85
CA ILE A 730 3.17 19.75 2.26
C ILE A 730 4.37 18.99 2.82
N THR A 731 4.54 17.70 2.47
CA THR A 731 5.71 16.93 2.92
C THR A 731 7.00 17.42 2.30
N VAL A 732 6.99 17.84 1.03
CA VAL A 732 8.15 18.48 0.37
C VAL A 732 8.52 19.82 1.03
N LEU A 733 7.51 20.64 1.36
CA LEU A 733 7.76 21.93 2.06
C LEU A 733 8.28 21.70 3.48
N ASN A 734 7.86 20.62 4.15
CA ASN A 734 8.45 20.20 5.42
C ASN A 734 9.92 19.78 5.25
N ALA A 735 10.24 19.01 4.20
CA ALA A 735 11.64 18.69 3.89
C ALA A 735 12.47 19.96 3.64
N TYR A 736 11.94 20.94 2.93
CA TYR A 736 12.61 22.22 2.68
C TYR A 736 12.86 23.01 3.97
N SER A 737 11.92 23.01 4.92
CA SER A 737 12.15 23.64 6.24
C SER A 737 13.31 22.98 6.99
N GLY A 738 13.46 21.66 6.89
CA GLY A 738 14.60 20.90 7.44
C GLY A 738 15.92 21.28 6.74
N PHE A 739 15.92 21.38 5.42
CA PHE A 739 17.15 21.80 4.68
C PHE A 739 17.51 23.28 4.91
N ALA A 740 16.54 24.15 5.14
CA ALA A 740 16.83 25.53 5.58
C ALA A 740 17.55 25.53 6.94
N LEU A 741 17.12 24.67 7.86
CA LEU A 741 17.77 24.50 9.16
C LEU A 741 19.19 23.91 9.02
N VAL A 742 19.42 22.99 8.06
CA VAL A 742 20.78 22.52 7.73
C VAL A 742 21.66 23.68 7.25
N ALA A 743 21.15 24.51 6.35
CA ALA A 743 21.88 25.67 5.87
C ALA A 743 22.28 26.61 7.01
N GLU A 744 21.39 26.86 7.96
CA GLU A 744 21.72 27.62 9.18
C GLU A 744 22.76 26.91 10.05
N GLY A 745 22.65 25.58 10.18
CA GLY A 745 23.60 24.78 10.95
C GLY A 745 25.03 24.89 10.39
N PHE A 746 25.18 24.85 9.09
CA PHE A 746 26.46 25.07 8.41
C PHE A 746 26.92 26.54 8.54
N MET A 747 26.02 27.49 8.38
CA MET A 747 26.32 28.92 8.47
C MET A 747 26.83 29.33 9.86
N LEU A 748 26.16 28.79 10.90
CA LEU A 748 26.46 29.13 12.30
C LEU A 748 27.39 28.13 12.97
N ASN A 749 27.89 27.13 12.22
CA ASN A 749 28.70 26.04 12.74
C ASN A 749 28.05 25.36 13.98
N SER A 750 26.74 25.11 13.89
CA SER A 750 25.98 24.54 14.97
C SER A 750 25.63 23.07 14.68
N PRO A 751 26.28 22.10 15.39
CA PRO A 751 26.04 20.67 15.17
C PRO A 751 24.58 20.26 15.40
N ILE A 752 23.91 20.91 16.35
CA ILE A 752 22.51 20.61 16.66
C ILE A 752 21.57 20.99 15.50
N LEU A 753 21.75 22.18 14.90
CA LEU A 753 20.95 22.62 13.78
C LEU A 753 21.19 21.74 12.55
N THR A 754 22.45 21.37 12.31
CA THR A 754 22.81 20.43 11.22
C THR A 754 22.18 19.06 11.42
N THR A 755 22.27 18.47 12.63
CA THR A 755 21.72 17.14 12.95
C THR A 755 20.20 17.13 12.80
N VAL A 756 19.53 18.07 13.46
CA VAL A 756 18.07 18.13 13.49
C VAL A 756 17.50 18.50 12.12
N GLY A 757 18.14 19.46 11.44
CA GLY A 757 17.73 19.84 10.08
C GLY A 757 17.87 18.70 9.08
N SER A 758 18.96 17.92 9.15
CA SER A 758 19.17 16.74 8.29
C SER A 758 18.14 15.66 8.57
N LEU A 759 17.88 15.38 9.84
CA LEU A 759 16.87 14.42 10.28
C LEU A 759 15.49 14.77 9.69
N ILE A 760 15.06 16.03 9.79
CA ILE A 760 13.78 16.52 9.28
C ILE A 760 13.76 16.53 7.75
N GLY A 761 14.80 17.08 7.13
CA GLY A 761 14.88 17.24 5.67
C GLY A 761 14.81 15.89 4.94
N VAL A 762 15.58 14.91 5.40
CA VAL A 762 15.55 13.55 4.83
C VAL A 762 14.24 12.83 5.16
N SER A 763 13.75 12.94 6.40
CA SER A 763 12.46 12.35 6.79
C SER A 763 11.30 12.85 5.92
N GLY A 764 11.23 14.17 5.70
CA GLY A 764 10.20 14.76 4.84
C GLY A 764 10.33 14.34 3.37
N SER A 765 11.56 14.20 2.86
CA SER A 765 11.82 13.73 1.50
C SER A 765 11.36 12.28 1.30
N ILE A 766 11.65 11.40 2.26
CA ILE A 766 11.24 10.00 2.21
C ILE A 766 9.72 9.86 2.35
N LEU A 767 9.10 10.62 3.24
CA LEU A 767 7.64 10.64 3.36
C LEU A 767 6.98 11.08 2.04
N SER A 768 7.54 12.09 1.37
CA SER A 768 7.07 12.53 0.03
C SER A 768 7.19 11.40 -1.00
N TYR A 769 8.28 10.64 -0.96
CA TYR A 769 8.48 9.49 -1.85
C TYR A 769 7.48 8.37 -1.58
N ILE A 770 7.28 7.97 -0.32
CA ILE A 770 6.30 6.94 0.07
C ILE A 770 4.90 7.31 -0.41
N MET A 771 4.52 8.59 -0.26
CA MET A 771 3.22 9.06 -0.75
C MET A 771 3.09 9.03 -2.26
N CYS A 772 4.14 9.41 -2.99
CA CYS A 772 4.15 9.33 -4.45
C CYS A 772 3.98 7.88 -4.93
N VAL A 773 4.65 6.91 -4.28
CA VAL A 773 4.49 5.48 -4.56
C VAL A 773 3.04 5.05 -4.29
N ALA A 774 2.45 5.44 -3.15
CA ALA A 774 1.06 5.12 -2.83
C ALA A 774 0.05 5.73 -3.82
N MET A 775 0.40 6.85 -4.47
CA MET A 775 -0.42 7.48 -5.52
C MET A 775 -0.13 6.94 -6.93
N ASN A 776 0.74 5.96 -7.08
CA ASN A 776 1.22 5.47 -8.38
C ASN A 776 1.79 6.58 -9.28
N ARG A 777 2.46 7.59 -8.70
CA ARG A 777 3.02 8.73 -9.42
C ARG A 777 4.47 8.97 -9.03
N SER A 778 5.31 9.45 -9.96
CA SER A 778 6.66 9.86 -9.61
C SER A 778 6.67 11.25 -8.95
N LEU A 779 7.60 11.48 -8.01
CA LEU A 779 7.78 12.78 -7.35
C LEU A 779 8.05 13.90 -8.38
N THR A 780 8.81 13.60 -9.42
CA THR A 780 9.09 14.52 -10.52
C THR A 780 7.83 14.87 -11.30
N ASN A 781 6.92 13.92 -11.51
CA ASN A 781 5.64 14.19 -12.17
C ASN A 781 4.76 15.09 -11.30
N VAL A 782 4.67 14.84 -9.99
CA VAL A 782 3.89 15.69 -9.08
C VAL A 782 4.42 17.13 -9.06
N LEU A 783 5.75 17.33 -8.95
CA LEU A 783 6.34 18.66 -8.79
C LEU A 783 6.42 19.44 -10.12
N PHE A 784 6.67 18.77 -11.23
CA PHE A 784 6.98 19.43 -12.52
C PHE A 784 5.99 19.08 -13.64
N GLY A 785 5.35 17.93 -13.62
CA GLY A 785 4.47 17.47 -14.69
C GLY A 785 3.14 18.22 -14.74
N GLY A 786 2.53 18.52 -13.61
CA GLY A 786 1.14 18.91 -13.50
C GLY A 786 0.20 17.76 -13.91
N ILE A 787 -1.04 17.77 -13.44
CA ILE A 787 -2.07 16.94 -14.04
C ILE A 787 -2.39 17.61 -15.38
N SER A 788 -2.14 16.94 -16.50
CA SER A 788 -2.73 17.34 -17.79
C SER A 788 -4.23 17.49 -17.53
N ALA A 789 -4.82 18.65 -17.86
CA ALA A 789 -6.27 18.77 -17.80
C ALA A 789 -6.83 17.56 -18.55
N PRO A 790 -7.82 16.83 -18.00
CA PRO A 790 -8.40 15.73 -18.73
C PRO A 790 -8.81 16.28 -20.09
N VAL A 791 -8.19 15.75 -21.13
CA VAL A 791 -8.70 15.98 -22.49
C VAL A 791 -10.12 15.41 -22.39
N THR A 792 -11.12 16.26 -22.51
CA THR A 792 -12.49 15.84 -22.63
C THR A 792 -12.59 15.11 -23.99
N THR A 793 -12.08 13.90 -24.03
CA THR A 793 -12.50 12.96 -25.04
C THR A 793 -13.92 12.58 -24.65
N ASP A 794 -14.86 12.80 -25.53
CA ASP A 794 -16.24 12.29 -25.46
C ASP A 794 -16.27 10.75 -25.50
N ARG A 795 -15.46 10.09 -24.71
CA ARG A 795 -15.55 8.66 -24.46
C ARG A 795 -16.69 8.49 -23.47
N LYS A 796 -17.84 8.12 -23.97
CA LYS A 796 -18.92 7.60 -23.13
C LYS A 796 -18.35 6.42 -22.37
N VAL A 797 -18.30 6.53 -21.05
CA VAL A 797 -18.06 5.38 -20.19
C VAL A 797 -19.20 4.41 -20.46
N GLU A 798 -18.93 3.35 -21.21
CA GLU A 798 -19.88 2.28 -21.45
C GLU A 798 -19.88 1.35 -20.25
N GLY A 799 -20.96 1.33 -19.52
CA GLY A 799 -21.19 0.47 -18.38
C GLY A 799 -22.54 0.77 -17.76
N GLU A 800 -23.24 -0.25 -17.30
CA GLU A 800 -24.46 -0.09 -16.53
C GLU A 800 -24.13 -0.03 -15.05
N ILE A 801 -24.66 0.98 -14.35
CA ILE A 801 -24.62 1.06 -12.89
C ILE A 801 -25.97 0.61 -12.33
N THR A 802 -25.95 -0.18 -11.28
CA THR A 802 -27.15 -0.51 -10.51
C THR A 802 -27.41 0.62 -9.52
N GLN A 803 -28.50 1.36 -9.69
CA GLN A 803 -28.92 2.37 -8.74
C GLN A 803 -29.62 1.67 -7.57
N THR A 804 -29.32 2.09 -6.35
CA THR A 804 -29.99 1.63 -5.13
C THR A 804 -30.60 2.81 -4.38
N THR A 805 -31.57 2.51 -3.52
CA THR A 805 -32.22 3.48 -2.64
C THR A 805 -31.66 3.41 -1.23
N VAL A 806 -31.96 4.44 -0.42
CA VAL A 806 -31.57 4.44 1.01
C VAL A 806 -32.18 3.26 1.74
N ASP A 807 -33.43 2.91 1.44
CA ASP A 807 -34.14 1.79 2.08
C ASP A 807 -33.52 0.42 1.72
N GLU A 808 -33.19 0.21 0.45
CA GLU A 808 -32.50 -1.01 0.00
C GLU A 808 -31.10 -1.12 0.64
N THR A 809 -30.36 -0.01 0.72
CA THR A 809 -29.05 0.00 1.38
C THR A 809 -29.18 -0.28 2.88
N ALA A 810 -30.21 0.24 3.54
CA ALA A 810 -30.46 -0.05 4.95
C ALA A 810 -30.81 -1.53 5.19
N VAL A 811 -31.54 -2.16 4.26
CA VAL A 811 -31.83 -3.60 4.33
C VAL A 811 -30.54 -4.41 4.14
N ALA A 812 -29.72 -4.07 3.14
CA ALA A 812 -28.44 -4.73 2.90
C ALA A 812 -27.50 -4.64 4.10
N LEU A 813 -27.42 -3.46 4.75
CA LEU A 813 -26.64 -3.24 5.98
C LEU A 813 -27.15 -4.06 7.17
N LYS A 814 -28.47 -4.26 7.25
CA LYS A 814 -29.07 -5.03 8.34
C LYS A 814 -28.84 -6.54 8.17
N GLU A 815 -28.74 -7.02 6.93
CA GLU A 815 -28.51 -8.43 6.60
C GLU A 815 -27.03 -8.80 6.62
N ALA A 816 -26.14 -7.84 6.40
CA ALA A 816 -24.69 -8.06 6.37
C ALA A 816 -24.14 -8.38 7.76
N GLN A 817 -23.36 -9.44 7.86
CA GLN A 817 -22.62 -9.81 9.08
C GLN A 817 -21.21 -9.18 9.10
N LYS A 818 -20.58 -9.03 7.94
CA LYS A 818 -19.26 -8.42 7.78
C LYS A 818 -19.32 -7.26 6.81
N VAL A 819 -19.02 -6.07 7.31
CA VAL A 819 -19.07 -4.81 6.54
C VAL A 819 -17.69 -4.14 6.52
N VAL A 820 -17.21 -3.74 5.34
CA VAL A 820 -16.01 -2.90 5.19
C VAL A 820 -16.43 -1.53 4.68
N ILE A 821 -15.96 -0.48 5.33
CA ILE A 821 -16.20 0.91 4.95
C ILE A 821 -14.89 1.53 4.46
N VAL A 822 -14.81 1.80 3.17
CA VAL A 822 -13.67 2.48 2.54
C VAL A 822 -13.93 3.97 2.54
N VAL A 823 -13.05 4.74 3.19
CA VAL A 823 -13.26 6.19 3.37
C VAL A 823 -12.30 7.01 2.54
N GLY A 824 -12.81 8.10 1.99
CA GLY A 824 -12.03 9.11 1.29
C GLY A 824 -12.30 10.51 1.83
N TYR A 825 -11.64 11.51 1.24
CA TYR A 825 -11.73 12.90 1.71
C TYR A 825 -13.13 13.50 1.61
N GLY A 826 -13.97 13.03 0.68
CA GLY A 826 -15.37 13.47 0.57
C GLY A 826 -16.17 13.26 1.85
N MET A 827 -15.85 12.23 2.64
CA MET A 827 -16.42 12.03 3.97
C MET A 827 -16.19 13.24 4.89
N ALA A 828 -14.95 13.78 4.87
CA ALA A 828 -14.57 14.94 5.67
C ALA A 828 -15.26 16.22 5.20
N VAL A 829 -15.40 16.41 3.90
CA VAL A 829 -16.08 17.57 3.29
C VAL A 829 -17.55 17.60 3.69
N ALA A 830 -18.20 16.44 3.69
CA ALA A 830 -19.60 16.28 4.08
C ALA A 830 -19.79 16.24 5.60
N LYS A 831 -18.72 16.24 6.41
CA LYS A 831 -18.74 15.98 7.87
C LYS A 831 -19.48 14.69 8.23
N ALA A 832 -19.36 13.68 7.33
CA ALA A 832 -20.08 12.42 7.45
C ALA A 832 -19.43 11.46 8.47
N GLN A 833 -18.24 11.76 9.01
CA GLN A 833 -17.55 10.91 9.97
C GLN A 833 -18.39 10.64 11.24
N TYR A 834 -19.18 11.60 11.69
CA TYR A 834 -20.01 11.45 12.87
C TYR A 834 -21.19 10.50 12.65
N PRO A 835 -22.08 10.72 11.65
CA PRO A 835 -23.16 9.77 11.39
C PRO A 835 -22.67 8.38 10.97
N ILE A 836 -21.51 8.26 10.32
CA ILE A 836 -20.88 6.96 10.02
C ILE A 836 -20.46 6.27 11.33
N ALA A 837 -19.84 6.99 12.27
CA ALA A 837 -19.47 6.43 13.56
C ALA A 837 -20.69 5.94 14.37
N GLU A 838 -21.80 6.69 14.33
CA GLU A 838 -23.08 6.28 14.95
C GLU A 838 -23.63 5.01 14.28
N MET A 839 -23.65 4.95 12.95
CA MET A 839 -24.08 3.79 12.18
C MET A 839 -23.23 2.56 12.52
N VAL A 840 -21.90 2.71 12.57
CA VAL A 840 -20.98 1.62 12.91
C VAL A 840 -21.19 1.13 14.34
N SER A 841 -21.37 2.05 15.28
CA SER A 841 -21.69 1.70 16.67
C SER A 841 -23.00 0.90 16.76
N PHE A 842 -24.02 1.30 16.00
CA PHE A 842 -25.29 0.60 15.94
C PHE A 842 -25.13 -0.80 15.33
N LEU A 843 -24.47 -0.94 14.17
CA LEU A 843 -24.27 -2.24 13.52
C LEU A 843 -23.48 -3.21 14.42
N ARG A 844 -22.44 -2.73 15.07
CA ARG A 844 -21.68 -3.55 16.04
C ARG A 844 -22.50 -3.97 17.24
N SER A 845 -23.42 -3.12 17.71
CA SER A 845 -24.35 -3.48 18.79
C SER A 845 -25.34 -4.58 18.37
N GLN A 846 -25.61 -4.73 17.07
CA GLN A 846 -26.43 -5.80 16.51
C GLN A 846 -25.62 -7.08 16.20
N GLY A 847 -24.29 -7.08 16.44
CA GLY A 847 -23.43 -8.24 16.26
C GLY A 847 -22.68 -8.28 14.90
N ALA A 848 -22.82 -7.26 14.05
CA ALA A 848 -22.08 -7.18 12.81
C ALA A 848 -20.60 -6.82 13.06
N GLU A 849 -19.69 -7.47 12.34
CA GLU A 849 -18.27 -7.12 12.29
C GLU A 849 -18.08 -5.99 11.29
N VAL A 850 -17.70 -4.80 11.77
CA VAL A 850 -17.48 -3.64 10.90
C VAL A 850 -16.03 -3.20 10.98
N LYS A 851 -15.38 -3.07 9.83
CA LYS A 851 -14.00 -2.58 9.67
C LYS A 851 -13.98 -1.37 8.74
N PHE A 852 -13.02 -0.47 8.98
CA PHE A 852 -12.68 0.60 8.06
C PHE A 852 -11.43 0.24 7.28
N ALA A 853 -11.39 0.62 6.00
CA ALA A 853 -10.20 0.52 5.15
C ALA A 853 -9.77 1.91 4.70
N ILE A 854 -8.51 2.26 4.95
CA ILE A 854 -7.97 3.58 4.64
C ILE A 854 -6.80 3.46 3.68
N HIS A 855 -6.86 4.21 2.58
CA HIS A 855 -5.73 4.35 1.68
C HIS A 855 -4.71 5.36 2.27
N PRO A 856 -3.38 5.14 2.13
CA PRO A 856 -2.34 6.00 2.73
C PRO A 856 -2.42 7.48 2.37
N VAL A 857 -3.01 7.82 1.21
CA VAL A 857 -3.20 9.20 0.75
C VAL A 857 -4.64 9.69 0.86
N ALA A 858 -5.52 8.94 1.54
CA ALA A 858 -6.89 9.38 1.80
C ALA A 858 -6.88 10.66 2.66
N GLY A 859 -7.46 11.74 2.14
CA GLY A 859 -7.44 13.04 2.81
C GLY A 859 -6.66 14.10 2.03
N ARG A 860 -6.29 15.17 2.74
CA ARG A 860 -5.41 16.27 2.26
C ARG A 860 -4.03 16.27 2.93
N MET A 861 -3.77 15.31 3.77
CA MET A 861 -2.52 15.07 4.47
C MET A 861 -2.40 13.57 4.76
N PRO A 862 -1.21 12.96 4.77
CA PRO A 862 -1.07 11.53 5.09
C PRO A 862 -1.68 11.19 6.43
N GLY A 863 -2.47 10.13 6.51
CA GLY A 863 -3.14 9.70 7.75
C GLY A 863 -4.25 10.63 8.26
N GLN A 864 -4.72 11.59 7.46
CA GLN A 864 -5.76 12.52 7.91
C GLN A 864 -7.10 11.82 8.18
N CYS A 865 -7.50 10.86 7.34
CA CYS A 865 -8.75 10.15 7.56
C CYS A 865 -8.73 9.32 8.85
N ASN A 866 -7.58 8.80 9.25
CA ASN A 866 -7.41 8.14 10.54
C ASN A 866 -7.68 9.10 11.71
N VAL A 867 -7.18 10.34 11.64
CA VAL A 867 -7.42 11.38 12.64
C VAL A 867 -8.90 11.75 12.71
N LEU A 868 -9.59 11.85 11.56
CA LEU A 868 -11.01 12.20 11.49
C LEU A 868 -11.92 11.10 12.05
N LEU A 869 -11.61 9.84 11.79
CA LEU A 869 -12.33 8.71 12.38
C LEU A 869 -12.08 8.64 13.89
N ALA A 870 -10.85 8.87 14.33
CA ALA A 870 -10.52 8.95 15.76
C ALA A 870 -11.25 10.11 16.46
N GLU A 871 -11.41 11.29 15.80
CA GLU A 871 -12.22 12.41 16.29
C GLU A 871 -13.68 12.01 16.50
N ALA A 872 -14.23 11.23 15.55
CA ALA A 872 -15.60 10.72 15.64
C ALA A 872 -15.75 9.57 16.65
N SER A 873 -14.72 9.27 17.44
CA SER A 873 -14.68 8.18 18.42
C SER A 873 -14.82 6.79 17.84
N VAL A 874 -14.41 6.59 16.58
CA VAL A 874 -14.27 5.26 15.99
C VAL A 874 -13.09 4.57 16.66
N PRO A 875 -13.26 3.33 17.18
CA PRO A 875 -12.17 2.59 17.81
C PRO A 875 -11.02 2.32 16.82
N TYR A 876 -9.79 2.57 17.23
CA TYR A 876 -8.62 2.41 16.37
C TYR A 876 -8.38 0.96 15.89
N ASP A 877 -8.84 -0.01 16.67
CA ASP A 877 -8.70 -1.45 16.40
C ASP A 877 -9.51 -1.97 15.21
N ILE A 878 -10.50 -1.20 14.74
CA ILE A 878 -11.29 -1.55 13.55
C ILE A 878 -10.91 -0.74 12.31
N VAL A 879 -9.88 0.09 12.41
CA VAL A 879 -9.38 0.93 11.32
C VAL A 879 -8.13 0.29 10.76
N LEU A 880 -8.24 -0.28 9.56
CA LEU A 880 -7.17 -1.02 8.90
C LEU A 880 -6.52 -0.18 7.80
N GLU A 881 -5.21 -0.26 7.73
CA GLU A 881 -4.44 0.33 6.63
C GLU A 881 -4.55 -0.53 5.36
N MET A 882 -4.19 0.04 4.21
CA MET A 882 -4.31 -0.63 2.92
C MET A 882 -3.61 -2.00 2.88
N ASP A 883 -2.42 -2.11 3.45
CA ASP A 883 -1.67 -3.36 3.47
C ASP A 883 -2.35 -4.39 4.38
N GLU A 884 -2.85 -3.96 5.55
CA GLU A 884 -3.56 -4.83 6.50
C GLU A 884 -4.86 -5.39 5.91
N ILE A 885 -5.70 -4.54 5.29
CA ILE A 885 -6.96 -5.01 4.69
C ILE A 885 -6.72 -5.87 3.45
N ASN A 886 -5.64 -5.60 2.69
CA ASN A 886 -5.27 -6.43 1.55
C ASN A 886 -4.74 -7.81 1.98
N GLU A 887 -4.08 -7.91 3.15
CA GLU A 887 -3.65 -9.19 3.74
C GLU A 887 -4.83 -9.98 4.32
N GLU A 888 -5.77 -9.33 4.99
CA GLU A 888 -6.99 -9.97 5.48
C GLU A 888 -7.93 -10.39 4.34
N GLY A 889 -7.93 -9.62 3.24
CA GLY A 889 -8.75 -9.84 2.06
C GLY A 889 -10.19 -9.34 2.19
N PHE A 890 -10.85 -9.20 1.05
CA PHE A 890 -12.27 -8.86 0.94
C PHE A 890 -13.15 -10.11 0.72
N GLU A 891 -12.57 -11.31 0.73
CA GLU A 891 -13.25 -12.54 0.32
C GLU A 891 -14.43 -12.93 1.22
N ASP A 892 -14.34 -12.60 2.50
CA ASP A 892 -15.35 -12.90 3.51
C ASP A 892 -16.29 -11.73 3.81
N VAL A 893 -16.18 -10.61 3.07
CA VAL A 893 -16.96 -9.39 3.30
C VAL A 893 -18.30 -9.49 2.57
N ASP A 894 -19.42 -9.31 3.30
CA ASP A 894 -20.75 -9.32 2.73
C ASP A 894 -21.08 -8.02 2.00
N LEU A 895 -20.61 -6.88 2.54
CA LEU A 895 -20.92 -5.56 2.01
C LEU A 895 -19.72 -4.62 2.15
N THR A 896 -19.32 -4.00 1.04
CA THR A 896 -18.33 -2.93 1.02
C THR A 896 -18.99 -1.61 0.66
N ILE A 897 -18.81 -0.59 1.52
CA ILE A 897 -19.33 0.76 1.28
C ILE A 897 -18.15 1.70 1.03
N VAL A 898 -18.17 2.41 -0.08
CA VAL A 898 -17.17 3.42 -0.42
C VAL A 898 -17.75 4.82 -0.22
N ILE A 899 -17.14 5.62 0.66
CA ILE A 899 -17.67 6.92 1.07
C ILE A 899 -16.67 8.04 0.78
N GLY A 900 -17.00 8.90 -0.16
CA GLY A 900 -16.21 10.10 -0.45
C GLY A 900 -14.81 9.82 -0.99
N ALA A 901 -14.58 8.66 -1.58
CA ALA A 901 -13.33 8.35 -2.25
C ALA A 901 -13.25 9.04 -3.62
N ASN A 902 -12.00 9.20 -4.09
CA ASN A 902 -11.68 9.76 -5.40
C ASN A 902 -10.84 8.73 -6.16
N ASP A 903 -11.01 8.64 -7.45
CA ASP A 903 -10.29 7.75 -8.36
C ASP A 903 -8.86 8.21 -8.69
N THR A 904 -8.35 9.25 -8.02
CA THR A 904 -6.96 9.76 -8.19
C THR A 904 -5.88 8.68 -8.02
N VAL A 905 -6.16 7.65 -7.22
CA VAL A 905 -5.24 6.53 -6.95
C VAL A 905 -5.47 5.33 -7.86
N ASN A 906 -6.48 5.37 -8.74
CA ASN A 906 -6.77 4.30 -9.67
C ASN A 906 -5.62 4.18 -10.69
N PRO A 907 -5.04 2.98 -10.91
CA PRO A 907 -3.97 2.77 -11.90
C PRO A 907 -4.33 3.25 -13.31
N ILE A 908 -5.59 3.25 -13.66
CA ILE A 908 -6.09 3.76 -14.94
C ILE A 908 -5.79 5.27 -15.15
N ALA A 909 -5.57 6.03 -14.07
CA ALA A 909 -5.14 7.42 -14.14
C ALA A 909 -3.71 7.60 -14.71
N LEU A 910 -2.93 6.52 -14.83
CA LEU A 910 -1.62 6.49 -15.48
C LEU A 910 -1.70 6.31 -16.99
N GLU A 911 -2.84 5.90 -17.52
CA GLU A 911 -3.06 5.75 -18.97
C GLU A 911 -3.05 7.12 -19.64
N LYS A 912 -2.34 7.25 -20.76
CA LYS A 912 -2.09 8.54 -21.42
C LYS A 912 -3.34 9.28 -21.92
N ASP A 913 -4.47 8.61 -22.00
CA ASP A 913 -5.73 9.12 -22.54
C ASP A 913 -6.81 9.37 -21.47
N ARG A 914 -6.44 9.41 -20.18
CA ARG A 914 -7.35 9.68 -19.06
C ARG A 914 -6.82 10.74 -18.09
#